data_448e19953e85b42ed32f6d6d1d2bbb5b
#
_entry.id   448e19953e85b42ed32f6d6d1d2bbb5b
#
_cell.length_a   1.000
_cell.length_b   1.000
_cell.length_c   1.000
_cell.angle_alpha   90.00
_cell.angle_beta   90.00
_cell.angle_gamma   90.00
#
_symmetry.space_group_name_H-M   'P 1'
#
loop_
_entity.id
_entity.type
_entity.pdbx_description
1 polymer ?
#
loop_
_entity_poly.entity_id
_entity_poly.type
_entity_poly.pdbx_seq_one_letter_code
_entity_poly.pdbx_strand_id
1 'polypeptide(L)'
;MSAAAPALVSIGDHGVLNAQLTPAQADVWIDRDMSWLDFNQRVLAEALDERTPLLERAKFLAIFSSNLDEFFMKRMAILQQGQTKEERSLLQTLRERLLPQLQQQADCYRNIIVPRLEEHGILLRRWDDLTPAQQEEAGLYFDANISPALTPLVIDPAHPFPFLSNLSSSLVFELRHPGHTEFMYARVKVPTVLKQWVPLEHDVPAGKKLFVPLYEVICGNASKLYNGMELGPATLVRLTRDAEVEMEEDPDEGLREQVQAQIRQRRYEPVIRLEFGPGADLAVRETLRERFKLTPLDLYDLPEDLDYTTLFELAFLPIPELRDAAWVPLVPPALDDEDPAAIFSIIQSGDILVHHPYESFDASVERFIRAAADDPQTVSIKMTAYRIGDDTPFVKSLIRAAEHGKQVACVMEIKARFDEERNLHWAAELERVGAHVTFGVSGLKTHGKTALVVRKEAGGLRSYVHIGTGNYHVKTARLYADFGLLTCNPLITRDVVNLFHYLTGHATAPQCSTLLVAPLTMRLRLLELIKREIENKRAGLPARIVAKMNQLEDLDMIQALCEASAAGVPIDLIIRGFCCLKPGVAGHTENIRVRSIIGRFLEHSRVFHFANGKENPLEGDFFIGSADWMFRNLSKRVEVVTPILVAGLKEKLWQFLDICLKDSRQAWVLGSDGTYKQLRPAPDQLGTQQTVMNLTLESVQ
;
A
#
# COMPACT_ATOMS: atom_id res chain seq x y z
N MET A 1 27.38 5.86 -35.54
CA MET A 1 26.06 6.00 -34.96
C MET A 1 25.70 4.68 -34.27
N SER A 2 25.96 4.57 -32.99
CA SER A 2 25.60 3.39 -32.20
C SER A 2 24.10 3.42 -31.99
N ALA A 3 23.40 2.43 -32.51
CA ALA A 3 21.96 2.26 -32.18
C ALA A 3 21.87 2.01 -30.67
N ALA A 4 21.18 2.91 -29.97
CA ALA A 4 20.86 2.71 -28.57
C ALA A 4 20.07 1.38 -28.44
N ALA A 5 20.49 0.53 -27.50
CA ALA A 5 19.77 -0.71 -27.20
C ALA A 5 18.30 -0.37 -26.84
N PRO A 6 17.34 -1.19 -27.26
CA PRO A 6 15.93 -0.93 -26.95
C PRO A 6 15.75 -0.92 -25.43
N ALA A 7 15.16 0.15 -24.91
CA ALA A 7 14.79 0.24 -23.50
C ALA A 7 13.73 -0.83 -23.19
N LEU A 8 14.00 -1.66 -22.20
CA LEU A 8 13.03 -2.62 -21.69
C LEU A 8 11.94 -1.89 -20.91
N VAL A 9 10.68 -2.16 -21.22
CA VAL A 9 9.53 -1.62 -20.50
C VAL A 9 8.97 -2.70 -19.60
N SER A 10 9.11 -2.53 -18.31
CA SER A 10 8.47 -3.38 -17.32
C SER A 10 6.98 -3.04 -17.23
N ILE A 11 6.11 -3.86 -17.79
CA ILE A 11 4.66 -3.67 -17.77
C ILE A 11 3.99 -4.91 -17.17
N GLY A 12 3.13 -4.70 -16.15
CA GLY A 12 2.23 -5.72 -15.61
C GLY A 12 2.76 -6.49 -14.40
N ASP A 13 1.93 -7.39 -13.88
CA ASP A 13 2.25 -8.24 -12.73
C ASP A 13 3.29 -9.34 -13.07
N HIS A 14 3.46 -9.67 -14.34
CA HIS A 14 4.31 -10.73 -14.84
C HIS A 14 5.16 -10.22 -16.01
N GLY A 15 6.34 -9.70 -15.73
CA GLY A 15 7.41 -9.61 -16.70
C GLY A 15 7.70 -8.24 -17.28
N VAL A 16 8.88 -8.22 -17.86
CA VAL A 16 9.38 -7.22 -18.78
C VAL A 16 8.67 -7.47 -20.12
N LEU A 17 7.72 -6.63 -20.50
CA LEU A 17 7.25 -6.65 -21.87
C LEU A 17 8.35 -6.04 -22.74
N ASN A 18 8.84 -6.82 -23.71
CA ASN A 18 9.68 -6.33 -24.81
C ASN A 18 8.87 -5.43 -25.76
N ALA A 19 8.17 -4.43 -25.22
CA ALA A 19 7.61 -3.37 -26.01
C ALA A 19 8.77 -2.45 -26.40
N GLN A 20 9.14 -2.45 -27.68
CA GLN A 20 10.12 -1.50 -28.19
C GLN A 20 9.48 -0.10 -28.12
N LEU A 21 9.94 0.71 -27.15
CA LEU A 21 9.60 2.12 -27.14
C LEU A 21 10.09 2.77 -28.43
N THR A 22 9.27 3.56 -29.06
CA THR A 22 9.73 4.47 -30.10
C THR A 22 10.76 5.45 -29.51
N PRO A 23 11.68 6.03 -30.29
CA PRO A 23 12.62 7.01 -29.79
C PRO A 23 11.95 8.15 -28.99
N ALA A 24 10.82 8.65 -29.47
CA ALA A 24 10.04 9.70 -28.81
C ALA A 24 9.46 9.25 -27.47
N GLN A 25 9.02 8.00 -27.36
CA GLN A 25 8.56 7.42 -26.09
C GLN A 25 9.72 7.22 -25.11
N ALA A 26 10.88 6.79 -25.59
CA ALA A 26 12.07 6.59 -24.75
C ALA A 26 12.53 7.90 -24.07
N ASP A 27 12.41 9.03 -24.75
CA ASP A 27 12.79 10.34 -24.21
C ASP A 27 11.92 10.79 -23.04
N VAL A 28 10.65 10.38 -23.02
CA VAL A 28 9.66 10.74 -21.99
C VAL A 28 9.40 9.64 -20.97
N TRP A 29 10.02 8.47 -21.11
CA TRP A 29 9.79 7.34 -20.25
C TRP A 29 10.74 7.34 -19.05
N ILE A 30 10.20 7.03 -17.86
CA ILE A 30 10.96 6.71 -16.66
C ILE A 30 10.72 5.23 -16.33
N ASP A 31 11.78 4.47 -16.11
CA ASP A 31 11.66 3.07 -15.69
C ASP A 31 10.80 2.98 -14.42
N ARG A 32 9.89 2.01 -14.40
CA ARG A 32 8.92 1.80 -13.34
C ARG A 32 9.56 1.54 -11.99
N ASP A 33 10.55 0.64 -11.97
CA ASP A 33 11.13 0.17 -10.72
C ASP A 33 12.10 1.21 -10.15
N MET A 34 12.80 1.95 -11.02
CA MET A 34 13.54 3.15 -10.64
C MET A 34 12.64 4.24 -10.06
N SER A 35 11.52 4.52 -10.71
CA SER A 35 10.53 5.49 -10.22
C SER A 35 9.89 5.04 -8.90
N TRP A 36 9.77 3.71 -8.67
CA TRP A 36 9.31 3.17 -7.41
C TRP A 36 10.32 3.40 -6.27
N LEU A 37 11.62 3.21 -6.52
CA LEU A 37 12.66 3.56 -5.54
C LEU A 37 12.64 5.05 -5.20
N ASP A 38 12.42 5.90 -6.18
CA ASP A 38 12.27 7.35 -5.96
C ASP A 38 11.01 7.68 -5.16
N PHE A 39 9.92 6.91 -5.31
CA PHE A 39 8.78 7.02 -4.42
C PHE A 39 9.14 6.64 -2.98
N ASN A 40 9.83 5.52 -2.76
CA ASN A 40 10.21 5.11 -1.42
C ASN A 40 11.26 6.06 -0.80
N GLN A 41 12.11 6.68 -1.62
CA GLN A 41 12.97 7.78 -1.18
C GLN A 41 12.17 8.99 -0.65
N ARG A 42 11.04 9.34 -1.28
CA ARG A 42 10.16 10.40 -0.76
C ARG A 42 9.49 10.01 0.56
N VAL A 43 9.19 8.72 0.76
CA VAL A 43 8.72 8.20 2.06
C VAL A 43 9.80 8.33 3.13
N LEU A 44 11.06 7.99 2.81
CA LEU A 44 12.19 8.18 3.72
C LEU A 44 12.41 9.65 4.07
N ALA A 45 12.17 10.56 3.13
CA ALA A 45 12.33 11.98 3.34
C ALA A 45 11.39 12.54 4.43
N GLU A 46 10.23 11.93 4.66
CA GLU A 46 9.34 12.29 5.79
C GLU A 46 10.00 11.99 7.16
N ALA A 47 10.84 10.93 7.23
CA ALA A 47 11.64 10.66 8.42
C ALA A 47 12.77 11.70 8.63
N LEU A 48 13.27 12.28 7.55
CA LEU A 48 14.34 13.31 7.59
C LEU A 48 13.78 14.71 7.83
N ASP A 49 12.50 14.94 7.59
CA ASP A 49 11.87 16.25 7.69
C ASP A 49 11.63 16.63 9.16
N GLU A 50 12.31 17.69 9.63
CA GLU A 50 12.20 18.19 11.01
C GLU A 50 10.81 18.71 11.37
N ARG A 51 9.99 19.02 10.37
CA ARG A 51 8.60 19.48 10.54
C ARG A 51 7.64 18.32 10.87
N THR A 52 8.08 17.09 10.69
CA THR A 52 7.33 15.88 11.06
C THR A 52 7.61 15.53 12.53
N PRO A 53 6.59 15.24 13.36
CA PRO A 53 6.78 14.86 14.76
C PRO A 53 7.70 13.65 14.93
N LEU A 54 8.47 13.59 16.01
CA LEU A 54 9.57 12.66 16.17
C LEU A 54 9.16 11.17 16.06
N LEU A 55 8.06 10.78 16.71
CA LEU A 55 7.57 9.39 16.63
C LEU A 55 6.96 9.08 15.25
N GLU A 56 6.43 10.06 14.54
CA GLU A 56 6.01 9.89 13.16
C GLU A 56 7.22 9.70 12.24
N ARG A 57 8.35 10.41 12.49
CA ARG A 57 9.61 10.18 11.77
C ARG A 57 10.12 8.75 11.96
N ALA A 58 10.10 8.23 13.19
CA ALA A 58 10.42 6.83 13.47
C ALA A 58 9.48 5.86 12.72
N LYS A 59 8.17 6.19 12.66
CA LYS A 59 7.19 5.42 11.89
C LYS A 59 7.52 5.42 10.39
N PHE A 60 7.97 6.54 9.81
CA PHE A 60 8.35 6.59 8.40
C PHE A 60 9.59 5.77 8.08
N LEU A 61 10.55 5.61 9.02
CA LEU A 61 11.65 4.64 8.86
C LEU A 61 11.13 3.21 8.75
N ALA A 62 10.15 2.84 9.59
CA ALA A 62 9.52 1.53 9.55
C ALA A 62 8.72 1.31 8.24
N ILE A 63 7.97 2.33 7.78
CA ILE A 63 7.22 2.28 6.51
C ILE A 63 8.17 2.11 5.33
N PHE A 64 9.30 2.81 5.29
CA PHE A 64 10.31 2.69 4.24
C PHE A 64 10.80 1.24 4.10
N SER A 65 11.14 0.57 5.21
CA SER A 65 11.58 -0.84 5.21
C SER A 65 10.44 -1.80 4.83
N SER A 66 9.24 -1.60 5.36
CA SER A 66 8.08 -2.41 5.01
C SER A 66 7.73 -2.32 3.50
N ASN A 67 7.84 -1.14 2.91
CA ASN A 67 7.68 -0.94 1.48
C ASN A 67 8.76 -1.69 0.68
N LEU A 68 10.02 -1.65 1.14
CA LEU A 68 11.12 -2.39 0.50
C LEU A 68 10.88 -3.90 0.55
N ASP A 69 10.45 -4.44 1.68
CA ASP A 69 10.11 -5.86 1.80
C ASP A 69 9.08 -6.28 0.73
N GLU A 70 8.03 -5.48 0.58
CA GLU A 70 7.00 -5.74 -0.43
C GLU A 70 7.53 -5.61 -1.86
N PHE A 71 8.40 -4.63 -2.12
CA PHE A 71 9.05 -4.45 -3.42
C PHE A 71 9.94 -5.63 -3.78
N PHE A 72 10.77 -6.10 -2.84
CA PHE A 72 11.59 -7.29 -3.05
C PHE A 72 10.71 -8.51 -3.34
N MET A 73 9.76 -8.81 -2.47
CA MET A 73 8.87 -9.98 -2.60
C MET A 73 8.10 -10.04 -3.93
N LYS A 74 7.90 -8.91 -4.60
CA LYS A 74 7.04 -8.83 -5.80
C LYS A 74 7.80 -8.50 -7.06
N ARG A 75 8.78 -7.59 -7.01
CA ARG A 75 9.41 -7.03 -8.19
C ARG A 75 10.83 -7.53 -8.40
N MET A 76 11.65 -7.47 -7.37
CA MET A 76 13.01 -7.96 -7.46
C MET A 76 13.06 -9.46 -7.74
N ALA A 77 12.10 -10.23 -7.19
CA ALA A 77 11.93 -11.65 -7.45
C ALA A 77 11.79 -11.94 -8.96
N ILE A 78 10.91 -11.22 -9.66
CA ILE A 78 10.70 -11.37 -11.11
C ILE A 78 11.99 -11.07 -11.89
N LEU A 79 12.69 -9.98 -11.54
CA LEU A 79 13.93 -9.59 -12.20
C LEU A 79 15.06 -10.58 -11.95
N GLN A 80 15.13 -11.23 -10.79
CA GLN A 80 16.13 -12.26 -10.47
C GLN A 80 15.90 -13.58 -11.24
N GLN A 81 14.66 -13.91 -11.51
CA GLN A 81 14.30 -15.07 -12.35
C GLN A 81 14.64 -14.82 -13.83
N GLY A 82 14.75 -13.56 -14.22
CA GLY A 82 15.10 -13.14 -15.56
C GLY A 82 16.54 -13.57 -15.95
N GLN A 83 16.70 -14.06 -17.17
CA GLN A 83 17.99 -14.57 -17.66
C GLN A 83 18.69 -13.60 -18.62
N THR A 84 18.06 -12.48 -18.95
CA THR A 84 18.60 -11.53 -19.94
C THR A 84 19.71 -10.66 -19.32
N LYS A 85 20.59 -10.16 -20.19
CA LYS A 85 21.65 -9.23 -19.78
C LYS A 85 21.07 -7.91 -19.27
N GLU A 86 19.98 -7.49 -19.87
CA GLU A 86 19.28 -6.26 -19.57
C GLU A 86 18.64 -6.31 -18.18
N GLU A 87 18.01 -7.40 -17.80
CA GLU A 87 17.41 -7.60 -16.46
C GLU A 87 18.49 -7.57 -15.38
N ARG A 88 19.66 -8.21 -15.62
CA ARG A 88 20.78 -8.16 -14.70
C ARG A 88 21.37 -6.75 -14.56
N SER A 89 21.42 -5.99 -15.66
CA SER A 89 21.86 -4.60 -15.64
C SER A 89 20.91 -3.73 -14.83
N LEU A 90 19.58 -3.95 -14.96
CA LEU A 90 18.58 -3.26 -14.19
C LEU A 90 18.69 -3.60 -12.69
N LEU A 91 18.84 -4.87 -12.34
CA LEU A 91 19.08 -5.29 -10.94
C LEU A 91 20.28 -4.59 -10.31
N GLN A 92 21.39 -4.49 -11.05
CA GLN A 92 22.56 -3.77 -10.57
C GLN A 92 22.28 -2.29 -10.38
N THR A 93 21.61 -1.64 -11.32
CA THR A 93 21.25 -0.22 -11.25
C THR A 93 20.30 0.06 -10.07
N LEU A 94 19.31 -0.80 -9.86
CA LEU A 94 18.40 -0.71 -8.73
C LEU A 94 19.13 -0.84 -7.38
N ARG A 95 20.07 -1.80 -7.30
CA ARG A 95 20.90 -1.97 -6.12
C ARG A 95 21.77 -0.72 -5.84
N GLU A 96 22.45 -0.20 -6.86
CA GLU A 96 23.28 1.01 -6.75
C GLU A 96 22.46 2.23 -6.30
N ARG A 97 21.19 2.30 -6.72
CA ARG A 97 20.25 3.35 -6.28
C ARG A 97 19.75 3.14 -4.85
N LEU A 98 19.60 1.88 -4.42
CA LEU A 98 19.06 1.52 -3.11
C LEU A 98 20.07 1.69 -1.96
N LEU A 99 21.34 1.28 -2.18
CA LEU A 99 22.35 1.28 -1.12
C LEU A 99 22.51 2.65 -0.41
N PRO A 100 22.58 3.80 -1.13
CA PRO A 100 22.60 5.10 -0.48
C PRO A 100 21.35 5.41 0.36
N GLN A 101 20.18 4.88 -0.02
CA GLN A 101 18.93 5.08 0.74
C GLN A 101 18.97 4.31 2.07
N LEU A 102 19.50 3.07 2.06
CA LEU A 102 19.71 2.29 3.28
C LEU A 102 20.69 2.97 4.23
N GLN A 103 21.78 3.53 3.70
CA GLN A 103 22.73 4.31 4.49
C GLN A 103 22.06 5.56 5.09
N GLN A 104 21.28 6.29 4.31
CA GLN A 104 20.55 7.48 4.78
C GLN A 104 19.51 7.12 5.86
N GLN A 105 18.84 5.96 5.75
CA GLN A 105 17.94 5.46 6.79
C GLN A 105 18.69 5.20 8.09
N ALA A 106 19.84 4.53 8.03
CA ALA A 106 20.66 4.23 9.20
C ALA A 106 21.21 5.50 9.85
N ASP A 107 21.70 6.45 9.05
CA ASP A 107 22.20 7.73 9.54
C ASP A 107 21.09 8.54 10.21
N CYS A 108 19.87 8.55 9.65
CA CYS A 108 18.73 9.19 10.27
C CYS A 108 18.39 8.56 11.62
N TYR A 109 18.35 7.22 11.69
CA TYR A 109 18.08 6.50 12.93
C TYR A 109 19.13 6.83 14.01
N ARG A 110 20.41 6.60 13.68
CA ARG A 110 21.53 6.73 14.62
C ARG A 110 21.78 8.18 15.07
N ASN A 111 21.80 9.12 14.12
CA ASN A 111 22.27 10.47 14.39
C ASN A 111 21.14 11.46 14.69
N ILE A 112 19.88 11.09 14.43
CA ILE A 112 18.73 11.99 14.60
C ILE A 112 17.70 11.38 15.54
N ILE A 113 17.15 10.21 15.20
CA ILE A 113 16.02 9.64 15.94
C ILE A 113 16.43 9.24 17.35
N VAL A 114 17.49 8.45 17.50
CA VAL A 114 17.96 7.97 18.82
C VAL A 114 18.32 9.12 19.75
N PRO A 115 19.16 10.10 19.37
CA PRO A 115 19.49 11.23 20.25
C PRO A 115 18.27 12.08 20.61
N ARG A 116 17.38 12.35 19.67
CA ARG A 116 16.17 13.13 19.93
C ARG A 116 15.18 12.40 20.84
N LEU A 117 15.04 11.08 20.71
CA LEU A 117 14.25 10.29 21.65
C LEU A 117 14.83 10.37 23.07
N GLU A 118 16.14 10.33 23.21
CA GLU A 118 16.81 10.47 24.49
C GLU A 118 16.57 11.84 25.16
N GLU A 119 16.57 12.93 24.38
CA GLU A 119 16.18 14.27 24.84
C GLU A 119 14.77 14.30 25.45
N HIS A 120 13.86 13.46 24.90
CA HIS A 120 12.48 13.31 25.38
C HIS A 120 12.31 12.16 26.41
N GLY A 121 13.40 11.63 26.95
CA GLY A 121 13.38 10.63 28.01
C GLY A 121 13.10 9.19 27.53
N ILE A 122 13.19 8.90 26.23
CA ILE A 122 13.11 7.56 25.67
C ILE A 122 14.54 7.09 25.38
N LEU A 123 15.06 6.23 26.20
CA LEU A 123 16.41 5.69 26.09
C LEU A 123 16.39 4.39 25.29
N LEU A 124 17.05 4.38 24.15
CA LEU A 124 17.30 3.16 23.37
C LEU A 124 18.75 2.75 23.61
N ARG A 125 18.99 1.54 24.14
CA ARG A 125 20.34 1.08 24.51
C ARG A 125 20.63 -0.28 23.87
N ARG A 126 21.89 -0.50 23.51
CA ARG A 126 22.41 -1.79 23.15
C ARG A 126 22.79 -2.56 24.42
N TRP A 127 23.01 -3.87 24.31
CA TRP A 127 23.39 -4.70 25.45
C TRP A 127 24.64 -4.21 26.19
N ASP A 128 25.66 -3.77 25.45
CA ASP A 128 26.94 -3.32 26.01
C ASP A 128 26.85 -1.93 26.68
N ASP A 129 25.79 -1.16 26.42
CA ASP A 129 25.54 0.14 27.05
C ASP A 129 24.77 0.01 28.39
N LEU A 130 24.36 -1.21 28.76
CA LEU A 130 23.59 -1.46 29.98
C LEU A 130 24.49 -1.55 31.21
N THR A 131 24.02 -1.02 32.33
CA THR A 131 24.64 -1.27 33.63
C THR A 131 24.53 -2.77 34.02
N PRO A 132 25.40 -3.28 34.89
CA PRO A 132 25.31 -4.67 35.37
C PRO A 132 23.92 -5.02 35.93
N ALA A 133 23.27 -4.07 36.63
CA ALA A 133 21.95 -4.26 37.21
C ALA A 133 20.87 -4.34 36.12
N GLN A 134 20.99 -3.53 35.03
CA GLN A 134 20.09 -3.59 33.87
C GLN A 134 20.30 -4.91 33.08
N GLN A 135 21.54 -5.36 32.94
CA GLN A 135 21.83 -6.68 32.33
C GLN A 135 21.25 -7.84 33.14
N GLU A 136 21.30 -7.77 34.48
CA GLU A 136 20.67 -8.75 35.36
C GLU A 136 19.14 -8.75 35.18
N GLU A 137 18.50 -7.56 35.17
CA GLU A 137 17.06 -7.43 34.91
C GLU A 137 16.67 -8.01 33.54
N ALA A 138 17.42 -7.65 32.50
CA ALA A 138 17.21 -8.17 31.14
C ALA A 138 17.42 -9.68 31.08
N GLY A 139 18.38 -10.22 31.87
CA GLY A 139 18.62 -11.65 32.03
C GLY A 139 17.46 -12.41 32.71
N LEU A 140 16.88 -11.83 33.75
CA LEU A 140 15.66 -12.37 34.39
C LEU A 140 14.46 -12.32 33.44
N TYR A 141 14.30 -11.21 32.69
CA TYR A 141 13.27 -11.10 31.66
C TYR A 141 13.45 -12.13 30.56
N PHE A 142 14.70 -12.36 30.11
CA PHE A 142 15.05 -13.39 29.14
C PHE A 142 14.61 -14.76 29.60
N ASP A 143 14.98 -15.14 30.82
CA ASP A 143 14.68 -16.46 31.40
C ASP A 143 13.16 -16.70 31.51
N ALA A 144 12.40 -15.69 31.93
CA ALA A 144 10.97 -15.78 32.13
C ALA A 144 10.12 -15.67 30.85
N ASN A 145 10.50 -14.81 29.89
CA ASN A 145 9.60 -14.42 28.80
C ASN A 145 10.15 -14.74 27.41
N ILE A 146 11.47 -14.87 27.23
CA ILE A 146 12.08 -15.05 25.93
C ILE A 146 12.56 -16.50 25.73
N SER A 147 13.38 -17.01 26.62
CA SER A 147 14.00 -18.33 26.53
C SER A 147 13.00 -19.46 26.26
N PRO A 148 11.80 -19.52 26.91
CA PRO A 148 10.82 -20.57 26.66
C PRO A 148 10.24 -20.54 25.24
N ALA A 149 10.30 -19.41 24.55
CA ALA A 149 9.81 -19.25 23.18
C ALA A 149 10.89 -19.50 22.11
N LEU A 150 12.15 -19.66 22.51
CA LEU A 150 13.27 -19.91 21.60
C LEU A 150 13.44 -21.38 21.27
N THR A 151 13.86 -21.65 20.06
CA THR A 151 14.29 -22.98 19.60
C THR A 151 15.67 -22.85 18.96
N PRO A 152 16.75 -22.96 19.73
CA PRO A 152 18.10 -22.99 19.21
C PRO A 152 18.31 -24.23 18.31
N LEU A 153 18.84 -24.03 17.12
CA LEU A 153 19.08 -25.10 16.15
C LEU A 153 20.55 -25.07 15.74
N VAL A 154 21.21 -26.22 15.75
CA VAL A 154 22.58 -26.39 15.28
C VAL A 154 22.54 -26.67 13.77
N ILE A 155 23.44 -26.05 13.03
CA ILE A 155 23.65 -26.26 11.61
C ILE A 155 24.93 -27.09 11.45
N ASP A 156 24.76 -28.38 11.20
CA ASP A 156 25.85 -29.31 10.97
C ASP A 156 25.58 -30.21 9.75
N PRO A 157 26.59 -30.90 9.19
CA PRO A 157 26.42 -31.78 8.05
C PRO A 157 25.47 -32.96 8.25
N ALA A 158 25.21 -33.37 9.51
CA ALA A 158 24.35 -34.50 9.85
C ALA A 158 22.86 -34.12 9.93
N HIS A 159 22.56 -32.83 10.07
CA HIS A 159 21.20 -32.34 10.19
C HIS A 159 20.80 -31.50 8.97
N PRO A 160 19.53 -31.60 8.51
CA PRO A 160 19.04 -30.73 7.46
C PRO A 160 19.17 -29.25 7.87
N PHE A 161 19.56 -28.41 6.93
CA PHE A 161 19.59 -26.96 7.18
C PHE A 161 18.22 -26.46 7.63
N PRO A 162 18.12 -25.76 8.79
CA PRO A 162 16.84 -25.34 9.34
C PRO A 162 16.10 -24.39 8.40
N PHE A 163 14.80 -24.57 8.30
CA PHE A 163 13.95 -23.69 7.50
C PHE A 163 13.96 -22.27 8.07
N LEU A 164 14.25 -21.29 7.22
CA LEU A 164 14.16 -19.86 7.53
C LEU A 164 12.89 -19.30 6.91
N SER A 165 11.98 -18.80 7.77
CA SER A 165 10.72 -18.20 7.31
C SER A 165 10.93 -16.83 6.70
N ASN A 166 10.05 -16.46 5.75
CA ASN A 166 10.09 -15.15 5.09
C ASN A 166 10.04 -14.00 6.11
N LEU A 167 10.82 -12.94 5.85
CA LEU A 167 10.95 -11.72 6.66
C LEU A 167 11.34 -11.97 8.13
N SER A 168 11.93 -13.14 8.44
CA SER A 168 12.37 -13.44 9.79
C SER A 168 13.82 -13.06 10.00
N SER A 169 14.09 -12.40 11.12
CA SER A 169 15.43 -12.16 11.64
C SER A 169 15.92 -13.39 12.43
N SER A 170 17.18 -13.70 12.30
CA SER A 170 17.84 -14.80 13.00
C SER A 170 19.23 -14.39 13.44
N LEU A 171 19.63 -14.85 14.59
CA LEU A 171 21.01 -14.76 15.08
C LEU A 171 21.72 -16.07 14.75
N VAL A 172 22.84 -15.98 14.07
CA VAL A 172 23.73 -17.11 13.75
C VAL A 172 24.98 -16.97 14.59
N PHE A 173 25.25 -17.96 15.42
CA PHE A 173 26.41 -18.03 16.29
C PHE A 173 27.38 -19.07 15.77
N GLU A 174 28.65 -18.76 15.84
CA GLU A 174 29.71 -19.75 15.77
C GLU A 174 29.79 -20.46 17.11
N LEU A 175 29.75 -21.80 17.08
CA LEU A 175 29.87 -22.65 18.29
C LEU A 175 31.10 -23.52 18.20
N ARG A 176 31.78 -23.70 19.33
CA ARG A 176 32.91 -24.60 19.44
C ARG A 176 32.84 -25.40 20.74
N HIS A 177 33.10 -26.70 20.67
CA HIS A 177 33.31 -27.49 21.85
C HIS A 177 34.63 -27.10 22.52
N PRO A 178 34.69 -26.94 23.84
CA PRO A 178 35.93 -26.65 24.53
C PRO A 178 37.00 -27.67 24.19
N GLY A 179 38.17 -27.18 23.75
CA GLY A 179 39.32 -28.04 23.37
C GLY A 179 39.23 -28.62 21.96
N HIS A 180 38.23 -28.33 21.15
CA HIS A 180 38.12 -28.68 19.73
C HIS A 180 38.47 -27.51 18.82
N THR A 181 38.98 -27.77 17.64
CA THR A 181 39.32 -26.76 16.62
C THR A 181 38.21 -26.57 15.59
N GLU A 182 37.27 -27.51 15.53
CA GLU A 182 36.18 -27.48 14.57
C GLU A 182 35.03 -26.60 15.07
N PHE A 183 34.49 -25.80 14.17
CA PHE A 183 33.34 -24.91 14.37
C PHE A 183 32.08 -25.56 13.82
N MET A 184 30.97 -25.31 14.50
CA MET A 184 29.62 -25.50 13.98
C MET A 184 28.85 -24.19 14.11
N TYR A 185 27.78 -24.07 13.38
CA TYR A 185 26.93 -22.89 13.48
C TYR A 185 25.63 -23.23 14.21
N ALA A 186 25.15 -22.28 15.00
CA ALA A 186 23.84 -22.38 15.62
C ALA A 186 23.00 -21.18 15.22
N ARG A 187 21.73 -21.42 15.06
CA ARG A 187 20.74 -20.41 14.71
C ARG A 187 19.69 -20.27 15.79
N VAL A 188 19.39 -19.01 16.15
CA VAL A 188 18.24 -18.64 16.98
C VAL A 188 17.36 -17.68 16.18
N LYS A 189 16.10 -18.05 15.95
CA LYS A 189 15.12 -17.14 15.34
C LYS A 189 14.69 -16.10 16.36
N VAL A 190 14.66 -14.82 15.97
CA VAL A 190 14.06 -13.75 16.77
C VAL A 190 12.54 -13.86 16.66
N PRO A 191 11.80 -14.14 17.76
CA PRO A 191 10.36 -14.35 17.69
C PRO A 191 9.61 -13.05 17.46
N THR A 192 8.85 -12.97 16.36
CA THR A 192 8.04 -11.77 16.02
C THR A 192 6.76 -11.63 16.86
N VAL A 193 6.37 -12.69 17.60
CA VAL A 193 5.22 -12.67 18.51
C VAL A 193 5.52 -11.99 19.85
N LEU A 194 6.80 -11.81 20.18
CA LEU A 194 7.25 -11.10 21.36
C LEU A 194 7.44 -9.61 21.04
N LYS A 195 7.41 -8.79 22.10
CA LYS A 195 7.79 -7.36 21.98
C LYS A 195 9.21 -7.25 21.46
N GLN A 196 9.42 -6.47 20.43
CA GLN A 196 10.75 -6.29 19.82
C GLN A 196 11.62 -5.30 20.60
N TRP A 197 11.00 -4.52 21.48
CA TRP A 197 11.65 -3.58 22.40
C TRP A 197 11.34 -3.98 23.84
N VAL A 198 12.34 -4.53 24.53
CA VAL A 198 12.23 -4.98 25.92
C VAL A 198 12.36 -3.77 26.83
N PRO A 199 11.32 -3.44 27.63
CA PRO A 199 11.41 -2.35 28.60
C PRO A 199 12.21 -2.80 29.82
N LEU A 200 13.10 -1.95 30.33
CA LEU A 200 13.80 -2.12 31.60
C LEU A 200 13.48 -0.95 32.53
N GLU A 201 13.43 -1.23 33.83
CA GLU A 201 13.06 -0.24 34.86
C GLU A 201 14.20 0.04 35.84
N HIS A 202 15.14 -0.89 36.00
CA HIS A 202 16.23 -0.76 36.96
C HIS A 202 17.22 0.33 36.55
N ASP A 203 17.65 1.16 37.50
CA ASP A 203 18.57 2.29 37.27
C ASP A 203 18.12 3.26 36.16
N VAL A 204 16.81 3.34 35.87
CA VAL A 204 16.26 4.30 34.92
C VAL A 204 15.88 5.59 35.66
N PRO A 205 16.37 6.76 35.22
CA PRO A 205 16.02 8.03 35.85
C PRO A 205 14.51 8.27 35.85
N ALA A 206 14.01 8.87 36.93
CA ALA A 206 12.57 9.17 37.04
C ALA A 206 12.03 9.92 35.83
N GLY A 207 10.90 9.46 35.29
CA GLY A 207 10.25 10.04 34.10
C GLY A 207 10.84 9.59 32.76
N LYS A 208 11.89 8.78 32.75
CA LYS A 208 12.45 8.19 31.54
C LYS A 208 11.97 6.74 31.35
N LYS A 209 12.08 6.25 30.11
CA LYS A 209 11.79 4.87 29.72
C LYS A 209 13.01 4.31 28.99
N LEU A 210 13.44 3.12 29.38
CA LEU A 210 14.55 2.42 28.75
C LEU A 210 14.04 1.24 27.95
N PHE A 211 14.52 1.08 26.73
CA PHE A 211 14.21 -0.05 25.86
C PHE A 211 15.50 -0.63 25.29
N VAL A 212 15.53 -1.97 25.21
CA VAL A 212 16.61 -2.74 24.58
C VAL A 212 16.01 -3.58 23.45
N PRO A 213 16.61 -3.62 22.24
CA PRO A 213 16.13 -4.49 21.17
C PRO A 213 16.12 -5.96 21.61
N LEU A 214 15.08 -6.70 21.25
CA LEU A 214 14.92 -8.12 21.63
C LEU A 214 16.13 -8.97 21.23
N TYR A 215 16.66 -8.75 20.02
CA TYR A 215 17.82 -9.49 19.52
C TYR A 215 19.08 -9.24 20.36
N GLU A 216 19.27 -8.03 20.89
CA GLU A 216 20.37 -7.70 21.81
C GLU A 216 20.24 -8.46 23.13
N VAL A 217 19.02 -8.54 23.69
CA VAL A 217 18.77 -9.32 24.91
C VAL A 217 19.04 -10.81 24.67
N ILE A 218 18.69 -11.34 23.48
CA ILE A 218 19.00 -12.73 23.11
C ILE A 218 20.51 -12.91 22.97
N CYS A 219 21.23 -12.01 22.31
CA CYS A 219 22.68 -12.06 22.18
C CYS A 219 23.38 -12.06 23.53
N GLY A 220 23.02 -11.14 24.43
CA GLY A 220 23.63 -11.02 25.74
C GLY A 220 23.41 -12.24 26.67
N ASN A 221 22.36 -13.02 26.41
CA ASN A 221 22.03 -14.23 27.16
C ASN A 221 22.26 -15.53 26.37
N ALA A 222 22.92 -15.48 25.20
CA ALA A 222 23.08 -16.62 24.31
C ALA A 222 23.86 -17.79 24.99
N SER A 223 24.78 -17.50 25.90
CA SER A 223 25.50 -18.52 26.67
C SER A 223 24.58 -19.46 27.50
N LYS A 224 23.41 -18.96 27.90
CA LYS A 224 22.40 -19.78 28.59
C LYS A 224 21.74 -20.81 27.68
N LEU A 225 21.69 -20.53 26.37
CA LEU A 225 21.11 -21.44 25.36
C LEU A 225 22.06 -22.56 24.95
N TYR A 226 23.38 -22.33 25.03
CA TYR A 226 24.41 -23.23 24.56
C TYR A 226 25.39 -23.58 25.70
N ASN A 227 24.83 -24.07 26.79
CA ASN A 227 25.61 -24.34 28.00
C ASN A 227 26.77 -25.31 27.72
N GLY A 228 28.00 -24.94 28.16
CA GLY A 228 29.21 -25.74 27.96
C GLY A 228 29.86 -25.60 26.57
N MET A 229 29.38 -24.71 25.73
CA MET A 229 29.99 -24.37 24.43
C MET A 229 30.70 -23.02 24.50
N GLU A 230 31.76 -22.88 23.70
CA GLU A 230 32.36 -21.58 23.42
C GLU A 230 31.57 -20.91 22.30
N LEU A 231 31.13 -19.67 22.56
CA LEU A 231 30.35 -18.88 21.60
C LEU A 231 31.22 -17.80 20.93
N GLY A 232 31.21 -17.77 19.61
CA GLY A 232 31.69 -16.67 18.83
C GLY A 232 30.66 -15.53 18.72
N PRO A 233 31.02 -14.43 18.01
CA PRO A 233 30.10 -13.32 17.81
C PRO A 233 28.83 -13.74 17.05
N ALA A 234 27.73 -13.10 17.36
CA ALA A 234 26.47 -13.29 16.64
C ALA A 234 26.50 -12.55 15.30
N THR A 235 26.02 -13.20 14.25
CA THR A 235 25.70 -12.56 12.98
C THR A 235 24.18 -12.44 12.87
N LEU A 236 23.68 -11.20 12.82
CA LEU A 236 22.27 -10.96 12.53
C LEU A 236 22.03 -11.16 11.04
N VAL A 237 21.03 -11.99 10.73
CA VAL A 237 20.64 -12.33 9.35
C VAL A 237 19.15 -12.18 9.19
N ARG A 238 18.72 -11.53 8.12
CA ARG A 238 17.31 -11.43 7.74
C ARG A 238 17.16 -11.83 6.28
N LEU A 239 16.11 -12.58 5.96
CA LEU A 239 15.88 -13.00 4.58
C LEU A 239 14.50 -12.61 4.06
N THR A 240 14.44 -12.42 2.74
CA THR A 240 13.20 -12.21 2.02
C THR A 240 13.03 -13.31 0.97
N ARG A 241 11.82 -13.88 0.91
CA ARG A 241 11.44 -14.87 -0.12
C ARG A 241 10.56 -14.26 -1.16
N ASP A 242 10.54 -14.87 -2.33
CA ASP A 242 9.55 -14.57 -3.35
C ASP A 242 8.13 -14.79 -2.79
N ALA A 243 7.21 -13.90 -3.12
CA ALA A 243 5.80 -14.04 -2.82
C ALA A 243 4.95 -14.31 -4.09
N GLU A 244 5.58 -14.32 -5.27
CA GLU A 244 4.95 -14.67 -6.52
C GLU A 244 5.04 -16.20 -6.68
N VAL A 245 3.92 -16.88 -6.53
CA VAL A 245 3.79 -18.30 -6.86
C VAL A 245 3.13 -18.40 -8.22
N GLU A 246 3.89 -18.79 -9.23
CA GLU A 246 3.31 -19.16 -10.52
C GLU A 246 2.69 -20.55 -10.38
N MET A 247 1.38 -20.63 -10.50
CA MET A 247 0.66 -21.89 -10.65
C MET A 247 -0.07 -21.86 -11.98
N GLU A 248 0.06 -22.91 -12.75
CA GLU A 248 -0.85 -23.18 -13.86
C GLU A 248 -2.25 -23.34 -13.28
N GLU A 249 -3.22 -22.59 -13.80
CA GLU A 249 -4.61 -22.75 -13.41
C GLU A 249 -5.07 -24.13 -13.93
N ASP A 250 -5.29 -25.08 -13.01
CA ASP A 250 -5.89 -26.36 -13.34
C ASP A 250 -7.41 -26.15 -13.45
N PRO A 251 -7.98 -26.34 -14.65
CA PRO A 251 -9.42 -26.18 -14.84
C PRO A 251 -10.27 -27.18 -14.04
N ASP A 252 -9.68 -28.29 -13.63
CA ASP A 252 -10.37 -29.37 -12.91
C ASP A 252 -10.30 -29.17 -11.38
N GLU A 253 -9.42 -28.26 -10.87
CA GLU A 253 -9.29 -27.94 -9.45
C GLU A 253 -10.03 -26.63 -9.10
N GLY A 254 -10.78 -26.64 -8.01
CA GLY A 254 -11.51 -25.46 -7.54
C GLY A 254 -10.56 -24.30 -7.18
N LEU A 255 -10.93 -23.05 -7.50
CA LEU A 255 -10.12 -21.87 -7.25
C LEU A 255 -9.71 -21.73 -5.76
N ARG A 256 -10.56 -22.18 -4.82
CA ARG A 256 -10.29 -22.17 -3.39
C ARG A 256 -9.13 -23.08 -3.02
N GLU A 257 -9.14 -24.30 -3.54
CA GLU A 257 -8.10 -25.32 -3.34
C GLU A 257 -6.76 -24.85 -3.91
N GLN A 258 -6.79 -24.27 -5.11
CA GLN A 258 -5.60 -23.67 -5.75
C GLN A 258 -5.00 -22.56 -4.89
N VAL A 259 -5.82 -21.62 -4.39
CA VAL A 259 -5.34 -20.54 -3.52
C VAL A 259 -4.76 -21.07 -2.20
N GLN A 260 -5.38 -22.10 -1.60
CA GLN A 260 -4.82 -22.75 -0.40
C GLN A 260 -3.47 -23.45 -0.68
N ALA A 261 -3.33 -24.08 -1.84
CA ALA A 261 -2.06 -24.66 -2.26
C ALA A 261 -0.98 -23.58 -2.46
N GLN A 262 -1.32 -22.46 -3.12
CA GLN A 262 -0.43 -21.30 -3.28
C GLN A 262 0.07 -20.76 -1.92
N ILE A 263 -0.82 -20.58 -0.95
CA ILE A 263 -0.46 -20.08 0.39
C ILE A 263 0.56 -21.02 1.05
N ARG A 264 0.35 -22.35 0.92
CA ARG A 264 1.28 -23.35 1.47
C ARG A 264 2.63 -23.33 0.75
N GLN A 265 2.64 -23.26 -0.58
CA GLN A 265 3.84 -23.26 -1.40
C GLN A 265 4.68 -21.99 -1.17
N ARG A 266 4.05 -20.81 -1.04
CA ARG A 266 4.72 -19.52 -0.81
C ARG A 266 5.72 -19.55 0.36
N ARG A 267 5.50 -20.40 1.35
CA ARG A 267 6.44 -20.57 2.47
C ARG A 267 7.80 -21.11 2.04
N TYR A 268 7.86 -21.82 0.92
CA TYR A 268 9.05 -22.52 0.43
C TYR A 268 9.63 -21.87 -0.83
N GLU A 269 9.07 -20.78 -1.30
CA GLU A 269 9.58 -20.06 -2.44
C GLU A 269 11.04 -19.62 -2.27
N PRO A 270 11.80 -19.43 -3.35
CA PRO A 270 13.22 -19.06 -3.31
C PRO A 270 13.50 -17.84 -2.43
N VAL A 271 14.66 -17.84 -1.79
CA VAL A 271 15.19 -16.63 -1.14
C VAL A 271 15.68 -15.69 -2.22
N ILE A 272 15.29 -14.43 -2.15
CA ILE A 272 15.62 -13.40 -3.13
C ILE A 272 16.47 -12.26 -2.56
N ARG A 273 16.53 -12.14 -1.24
CA ARG A 273 17.38 -11.18 -0.55
C ARG A 273 17.84 -11.76 0.77
N LEU A 274 19.12 -11.56 1.05
CA LEU A 274 19.74 -11.90 2.31
C LEU A 274 20.45 -10.66 2.87
N GLU A 275 20.02 -10.24 4.04
CA GLU A 275 20.53 -9.06 4.74
C GLU A 275 21.40 -9.50 5.91
N PHE A 276 22.53 -8.84 6.09
CA PHE A 276 23.49 -9.09 7.17
C PHE A 276 23.71 -7.84 7.99
N GLY A 277 23.79 -7.98 9.29
CA GLY A 277 24.22 -6.91 10.18
C GLY A 277 25.69 -6.56 10.04
N PRO A 278 26.15 -5.42 10.60
CA PRO A 278 27.53 -4.99 10.57
C PRO A 278 28.46 -6.03 11.17
N GLY A 279 29.59 -6.25 10.54
CA GLY A 279 30.60 -7.20 11.03
C GLY A 279 30.22 -8.66 10.87
N ALA A 280 29.30 -8.98 9.98
CA ALA A 280 28.88 -10.35 9.71
C ALA A 280 30.08 -11.27 9.37
N ASP A 281 30.09 -12.44 9.96
CA ASP A 281 31.12 -13.44 9.69
C ASP A 281 31.11 -13.89 8.23
N LEU A 282 32.28 -13.89 7.58
CA LEU A 282 32.41 -14.21 6.15
C LEU A 282 32.07 -15.65 5.83
N ALA A 283 32.36 -16.60 6.74
CA ALA A 283 32.07 -18.01 6.53
C ALA A 283 30.56 -18.27 6.67
N VAL A 284 29.89 -17.63 7.65
CA VAL A 284 28.42 -17.63 7.77
C VAL A 284 27.78 -17.08 6.50
N ARG A 285 28.29 -15.93 6.01
CA ARG A 285 27.80 -15.27 4.82
C ARG A 285 27.88 -16.17 3.58
N GLU A 286 29.05 -16.78 3.36
CA GLU A 286 29.27 -17.67 2.22
C GLU A 286 28.44 -18.95 2.32
N THR A 287 28.38 -19.56 3.48
CA THR A 287 27.54 -20.74 3.74
C THR A 287 26.07 -20.49 3.40
N LEU A 288 25.53 -19.35 3.81
CA LEU A 288 24.13 -18.99 3.51
C LEU A 288 23.93 -18.64 2.04
N ARG A 289 24.88 -17.92 1.42
CA ARG A 289 24.85 -17.59 0.00
C ARG A 289 24.78 -18.86 -0.87
N GLU A 290 25.66 -19.82 -0.61
CA GLU A 290 25.69 -21.09 -1.35
C GLU A 290 24.43 -21.92 -1.07
N ARG A 291 24.00 -21.99 0.19
CA ARG A 291 22.83 -22.75 0.58
C ARG A 291 21.56 -22.29 -0.14
N PHE A 292 21.37 -20.98 -0.28
CA PHE A 292 20.23 -20.39 -0.96
C PHE A 292 20.45 -20.14 -2.44
N LYS A 293 21.62 -20.51 -2.98
CA LYS A 293 22.02 -20.32 -4.40
C LYS A 293 21.94 -18.85 -4.85
N LEU A 294 22.35 -17.94 -3.95
CA LEU A 294 22.32 -16.52 -4.19
C LEU A 294 23.56 -16.02 -4.91
N THR A 295 23.40 -14.91 -5.63
CA THR A 295 24.49 -14.15 -6.23
C THR A 295 24.96 -13.03 -5.28
N PRO A 296 26.11 -12.40 -5.50
CA PRO A 296 26.52 -11.23 -4.70
C PRO A 296 25.53 -10.04 -4.79
N LEU A 297 24.70 -9.96 -5.84
CA LEU A 297 23.69 -8.90 -5.98
C LEU A 297 22.52 -9.06 -5.01
N ASP A 298 22.30 -10.26 -4.49
CA ASP A 298 21.21 -10.62 -3.61
C ASP A 298 21.56 -10.44 -2.12
N LEU A 299 22.83 -10.11 -1.83
CA LEU A 299 23.37 -9.92 -0.48
C LEU A 299 23.44 -8.43 -0.14
N TYR A 300 22.90 -8.05 1.01
CA TYR A 300 22.85 -6.68 1.49
C TYR A 300 23.50 -6.57 2.87
N ASP A 301 24.56 -5.78 2.96
CA ASP A 301 25.17 -5.44 4.24
C ASP A 301 24.44 -4.23 4.83
N LEU A 302 23.79 -4.45 5.96
CA LEU A 302 23.04 -3.40 6.64
C LEU A 302 24.00 -2.51 7.43
N PRO A 303 23.80 -1.19 7.41
CA PRO A 303 24.61 -0.28 8.23
C PRO A 303 24.34 -0.42 9.74
N GLU A 304 23.25 -1.04 10.14
CA GLU A 304 22.81 -1.29 11.52
C GLU A 304 22.20 -2.68 11.70
N ASP A 305 22.31 -3.23 12.91
CA ASP A 305 21.71 -4.50 13.32
C ASP A 305 20.23 -4.36 13.69
N LEU A 306 19.45 -3.61 12.96
CA LEU A 306 18.06 -3.32 13.28
C LEU A 306 17.12 -3.65 12.14
N ASP A 307 16.08 -4.44 12.43
CA ASP A 307 14.88 -4.52 11.58
C ASP A 307 14.03 -3.26 11.86
N TYR A 308 14.09 -2.27 10.98
CA TYR A 308 13.41 -1.00 11.18
C TYR A 308 11.88 -1.12 11.26
N THR A 309 11.28 -2.24 10.82
CA THR A 309 9.83 -2.46 11.01
C THR A 309 9.47 -2.55 12.49
N THR A 310 10.40 -2.91 13.36
CA THR A 310 10.21 -2.94 14.81
C THR A 310 9.96 -1.55 15.42
N LEU A 311 10.36 -0.48 14.74
CA LEU A 311 10.10 0.90 15.18
C LEU A 311 8.61 1.25 15.23
N PHE A 312 7.71 0.47 14.59
CA PHE A 312 6.27 0.65 14.79
C PHE A 312 5.86 0.55 16.25
N GLU A 313 6.51 -0.32 17.06
CA GLU A 313 6.21 -0.41 18.50
C GLU A 313 6.52 0.91 19.23
N LEU A 314 7.66 1.52 18.93
CA LEU A 314 8.07 2.80 19.53
C LEU A 314 7.21 3.97 19.00
N ALA A 315 6.86 3.95 17.72
CA ALA A 315 6.05 5.00 17.09
C ALA A 315 4.63 5.09 17.70
N PHE A 316 4.13 4.00 18.31
CA PHE A 316 2.84 3.98 18.97
C PHE A 316 2.90 4.26 20.48
N LEU A 317 4.06 4.63 21.03
CA LEU A 317 4.14 5.06 22.42
C LEU A 317 3.16 6.23 22.69
N PRO A 318 2.47 6.23 23.84
CA PRO A 318 1.45 7.24 24.17
C PRO A 318 2.11 8.54 24.65
N ILE A 319 2.81 9.24 23.76
CA ILE A 319 3.49 10.52 24.00
C ILE A 319 2.97 11.52 22.97
N PRO A 320 1.87 12.25 23.31
CA PRO A 320 1.17 13.12 22.36
C PRO A 320 2.06 14.20 21.73
N GLU A 321 3.03 14.73 22.47
CA GLU A 321 3.91 15.82 22.04
C GLU A 321 4.86 15.41 20.92
N LEU A 322 5.08 14.10 20.76
CA LEU A 322 5.97 13.53 19.75
C LEU A 322 5.23 12.93 18.55
N ARG A 323 3.90 13.08 18.49
CA ARG A 323 3.03 12.52 17.47
C ARG A 323 2.14 13.58 16.83
N ASP A 324 1.62 13.28 15.67
CA ASP A 324 0.49 14.05 15.13
C ASP A 324 -0.70 13.99 16.11
N ALA A 325 -1.35 15.12 16.31
CA ALA A 325 -2.58 15.18 17.11
C ALA A 325 -3.61 14.19 16.52
N ALA A 326 -4.26 13.39 17.37
CA ALA A 326 -5.22 12.41 16.90
C ALA A 326 -6.34 13.09 16.10
N TRP A 327 -6.59 12.60 14.88
CA TRP A 327 -7.73 13.05 14.08
C TRP A 327 -8.91 12.14 14.33
N VAL A 328 -10.03 12.74 14.74
CA VAL A 328 -11.32 12.06 14.85
C VAL A 328 -12.13 12.43 13.60
N PRO A 329 -12.46 11.46 12.74
CA PRO A 329 -13.27 11.74 11.55
C PRO A 329 -14.63 12.33 11.91
N LEU A 330 -15.04 13.40 11.22
CA LEU A 330 -16.27 14.13 11.52
C LEU A 330 -17.47 13.52 10.77
N VAL A 331 -18.64 13.57 11.39
CA VAL A 331 -19.88 13.15 10.72
C VAL A 331 -20.25 14.23 9.70
N PRO A 332 -20.45 13.88 8.40
CA PRO A 332 -20.92 14.86 7.44
C PRO A 332 -22.26 15.45 7.85
N PRO A 333 -22.50 16.77 7.76
CA PRO A 333 -23.76 17.38 8.20
C PRO A 333 -25.01 16.74 7.56
N ALA A 334 -24.93 16.32 6.31
CA ALA A 334 -26.01 15.63 5.62
C ALA A 334 -26.36 14.25 6.23
N LEU A 335 -25.45 13.66 7.01
CA LEU A 335 -25.62 12.34 7.65
C LEU A 335 -25.78 12.43 9.17
N ASP A 336 -25.91 13.63 9.71
CA ASP A 336 -26.12 13.87 11.13
C ASP A 336 -27.61 13.68 11.51
N ASP A 337 -28.04 12.42 11.50
CA ASP A 337 -29.37 11.96 11.85
C ASP A 337 -29.27 10.72 12.74
N GLU A 338 -29.96 10.69 13.85
CA GLU A 338 -29.94 9.61 14.85
C GLU A 338 -30.53 8.30 14.32
N ASP A 339 -31.52 8.35 13.40
CA ASP A 339 -32.09 7.16 12.78
C ASP A 339 -31.14 6.58 11.73
N PRO A 340 -30.57 5.38 11.94
CA PRO A 340 -29.72 4.75 10.94
C PRO A 340 -30.38 4.59 9.57
N ALA A 341 -31.68 4.35 9.52
CA ALA A 341 -32.44 4.13 8.28
C ALA A 341 -32.69 5.43 7.50
N ALA A 342 -32.56 6.60 8.13
CA ALA A 342 -32.65 7.89 7.45
C ALA A 342 -31.66 8.05 6.28
N ILE A 343 -30.56 7.28 6.26
CA ILE A 343 -29.57 7.33 5.17
C ILE A 343 -30.21 7.13 3.79
N PHE A 344 -31.24 6.30 3.65
CA PHE A 344 -31.91 6.08 2.38
C PHE A 344 -32.71 7.30 1.93
N SER A 345 -33.42 7.96 2.83
CA SER A 345 -34.17 9.19 2.51
C SER A 345 -33.22 10.35 2.21
N ILE A 346 -32.08 10.41 2.89
CA ILE A 346 -31.03 11.41 2.64
C ILE A 346 -30.45 11.21 1.23
N ILE A 347 -30.10 9.97 0.83
CA ILE A 347 -29.62 9.66 -0.52
C ILE A 347 -30.70 9.95 -1.58
N GLN A 348 -31.99 9.79 -1.26
CA GLN A 348 -33.06 10.18 -2.19
C GLN A 348 -33.13 11.69 -2.40
N SER A 349 -32.83 12.48 -1.39
CA SER A 349 -32.83 13.94 -1.50
C SER A 349 -31.68 14.49 -2.33
N GLY A 350 -30.57 13.72 -2.47
CA GLY A 350 -29.40 14.07 -3.28
C GLY A 350 -28.25 13.12 -3.09
N ASP A 351 -27.38 13.06 -4.09
CA ASP A 351 -26.13 12.30 -4.01
C ASP A 351 -25.22 12.85 -2.90
N ILE A 352 -24.49 11.97 -2.22
CA ILE A 352 -23.57 12.33 -1.14
C ILE A 352 -22.16 11.91 -1.53
N LEU A 353 -21.21 12.82 -1.42
CA LEU A 353 -19.80 12.54 -1.58
C LEU A 353 -19.09 12.67 -0.24
N VAL A 354 -18.54 11.57 0.27
CA VAL A 354 -17.77 11.52 1.51
C VAL A 354 -16.26 11.46 1.21
N HIS A 355 -15.47 12.10 2.09
CA HIS A 355 -14.01 12.18 1.94
C HIS A 355 -13.32 11.65 3.21
N HIS A 356 -12.93 10.37 3.20
CA HIS A 356 -12.18 9.73 4.28
C HIS A 356 -10.70 10.15 4.24
N PRO A 357 -9.99 10.18 5.36
CA PRO A 357 -10.42 9.98 6.75
C PRO A 357 -10.99 11.24 7.40
N TYR A 358 -11.15 12.31 6.64
CA TYR A 358 -11.62 13.61 7.16
C TYR A 358 -13.04 13.49 7.67
N GLU A 359 -13.90 12.87 6.87
CA GLU A 359 -15.27 12.53 7.21
C GLU A 359 -15.40 11.05 7.63
N SER A 360 -16.33 10.76 8.53
CA SER A 360 -16.51 9.45 9.15
C SER A 360 -16.96 8.37 8.18
N PHE A 361 -16.15 7.32 8.07
CA PHE A 361 -16.46 6.11 7.34
C PHE A 361 -17.58 5.31 8.04
N ASP A 362 -17.56 5.30 9.37
CA ASP A 362 -18.52 4.58 10.21
C ASP A 362 -19.93 5.19 10.09
N ALA A 363 -20.02 6.53 10.07
CA ALA A 363 -21.30 7.26 9.94
C ALA A 363 -21.82 7.31 8.49
N SER A 364 -21.04 6.93 7.51
CA SER A 364 -21.40 6.95 6.10
C SER A 364 -21.48 5.55 5.49
N VAL A 365 -20.36 5.01 5.02
CA VAL A 365 -20.31 3.75 4.25
C VAL A 365 -20.69 2.55 5.11
N GLU A 366 -20.20 2.47 6.34
CA GLU A 366 -20.58 1.39 7.25
C GLU A 366 -22.05 1.48 7.64
N ARG A 367 -22.52 2.70 7.99
CA ARG A 367 -23.96 2.95 8.29
C ARG A 367 -24.85 2.52 7.13
N PHE A 368 -24.46 2.79 5.89
CA PHE A 368 -25.22 2.41 4.70
C PHE A 368 -25.48 0.91 4.63
N ILE A 369 -24.45 0.07 4.84
CA ILE A 369 -24.58 -1.38 4.81
C ILE A 369 -25.29 -1.91 6.06
N ARG A 370 -24.99 -1.35 7.24
CA ARG A 370 -25.63 -1.73 8.51
C ARG A 370 -27.13 -1.43 8.47
N ALA A 371 -27.50 -0.24 8.04
CA ALA A 371 -28.91 0.13 7.91
C ALA A 371 -29.65 -0.77 6.90
N ALA A 372 -28.99 -1.11 5.77
CA ALA A 372 -29.56 -2.05 4.80
C ALA A 372 -29.77 -3.45 5.39
N ALA A 373 -28.87 -3.92 6.25
CA ALA A 373 -29.01 -5.23 6.88
C ALA A 373 -30.21 -5.29 7.85
N ASP A 374 -30.52 -4.19 8.53
CA ASP A 374 -31.55 -4.13 9.55
C ASP A 374 -32.92 -3.68 8.99
N ASP A 375 -32.94 -2.90 7.90
CA ASP A 375 -34.19 -2.36 7.33
C ASP A 375 -35.07 -3.44 6.68
N PRO A 376 -36.32 -3.63 7.15
CA PRO A 376 -37.25 -4.65 6.61
C PRO A 376 -37.63 -4.41 5.14
N GLN A 377 -37.48 -3.19 4.63
CA GLN A 377 -37.77 -2.87 3.23
C GLN A 377 -36.62 -3.31 2.28
N THR A 378 -35.43 -3.55 2.80
CA THR A 378 -34.30 -4.04 2.01
C THR A 378 -34.53 -5.50 1.59
N VAL A 379 -34.50 -5.74 0.28
CA VAL A 379 -34.70 -7.08 -0.31
C VAL A 379 -33.39 -7.72 -0.76
N SER A 380 -32.39 -6.92 -1.14
CA SER A 380 -31.09 -7.43 -1.60
C SER A 380 -29.94 -6.51 -1.26
N ILE A 381 -28.80 -7.12 -0.90
CA ILE A 381 -27.50 -6.44 -0.72
C ILE A 381 -26.46 -7.18 -1.55
N LYS A 382 -25.75 -6.45 -2.42
CA LYS A 382 -24.61 -6.99 -3.19
C LYS A 382 -23.39 -6.13 -2.93
N MET A 383 -22.21 -6.75 -2.75
CA MET A 383 -20.99 -6.04 -2.39
C MET A 383 -19.76 -6.72 -2.97
N THR A 384 -18.78 -5.91 -3.39
CA THR A 384 -17.43 -6.39 -3.71
C THR A 384 -16.55 -6.33 -2.46
N ALA A 385 -15.75 -7.36 -2.21
CA ALA A 385 -14.88 -7.46 -1.05
C ALA A 385 -13.46 -7.84 -1.50
N TYR A 386 -12.51 -6.89 -1.37
CA TYR A 386 -11.11 -7.09 -1.73
C TYR A 386 -10.21 -7.25 -0.50
N ARG A 387 -10.23 -6.29 0.40
CA ARG A 387 -9.55 -6.30 1.72
C ARG A 387 -10.53 -5.81 2.75
N ILE A 388 -10.96 -6.69 3.64
CA ILE A 388 -12.04 -6.41 4.60
C ILE A 388 -11.59 -6.44 6.06
N GLY A 389 -10.36 -6.91 6.35
CA GLY A 389 -9.82 -6.97 7.71
C GLY A 389 -10.32 -8.15 8.55
N ASP A 390 -9.80 -8.24 9.78
CA ASP A 390 -10.10 -9.35 10.70
C ASP A 390 -11.46 -9.18 11.40
N ASP A 391 -11.73 -7.98 11.93
CA ASP A 391 -13.00 -7.62 12.56
C ASP A 391 -13.74 -6.65 11.64
N THR A 392 -14.58 -7.20 10.78
CA THR A 392 -15.25 -6.43 9.74
C THR A 392 -16.75 -6.29 10.01
N PRO A 393 -17.23 -5.06 10.27
CA PRO A 393 -18.67 -4.81 10.45
C PRO A 393 -19.46 -5.07 9.16
N PHE A 394 -18.82 -5.00 7.99
CA PHE A 394 -19.45 -5.28 6.71
C PHE A 394 -19.88 -6.73 6.60
N VAL A 395 -18.99 -7.70 6.86
CA VAL A 395 -19.31 -9.12 6.80
C VAL A 395 -20.36 -9.47 7.87
N LYS A 396 -20.22 -8.95 9.08
CA LYS A 396 -21.23 -9.12 10.14
C LYS A 396 -22.61 -8.62 9.71
N SER A 397 -22.66 -7.48 9.03
CA SER A 397 -23.92 -6.95 8.49
C SER A 397 -24.50 -7.80 7.35
N LEU A 398 -23.63 -8.32 6.45
CA LEU A 398 -24.07 -9.24 5.39
C LEU A 398 -24.60 -10.57 5.95
N ILE A 399 -23.95 -11.13 6.97
CA ILE A 399 -24.41 -12.32 7.69
C ILE A 399 -25.80 -12.07 8.28
N ARG A 400 -25.95 -10.99 9.04
CA ARG A 400 -27.24 -10.62 9.67
C ARG A 400 -28.33 -10.38 8.61
N ALA A 401 -27.99 -9.76 7.48
CA ALA A 401 -28.94 -9.58 6.39
C ALA A 401 -29.42 -10.92 5.81
N ALA A 402 -28.53 -11.89 5.61
CA ALA A 402 -28.85 -13.24 5.13
C ALA A 402 -29.73 -13.99 6.15
N GLU A 403 -29.41 -13.90 7.45
CA GLU A 403 -30.22 -14.48 8.53
C GLU A 403 -31.64 -13.86 8.59
N HIS A 404 -31.80 -12.59 8.20
CA HIS A 404 -33.11 -11.95 8.04
C HIS A 404 -33.81 -12.31 6.72
N GLY A 405 -33.31 -13.26 5.95
CA GLY A 405 -33.91 -13.74 4.70
C GLY A 405 -33.73 -12.83 3.50
N LYS A 406 -32.82 -11.85 3.56
CA LYS A 406 -32.52 -10.98 2.42
C LYS A 406 -31.60 -11.68 1.43
N GLN A 407 -31.71 -11.32 0.14
CA GLN A 407 -30.79 -11.80 -0.89
C GLN A 407 -29.44 -11.12 -0.73
N VAL A 408 -28.43 -11.86 -0.31
CA VAL A 408 -27.06 -11.35 -0.13
C VAL A 408 -26.13 -11.97 -1.16
N ALA A 409 -25.37 -11.15 -1.91
CA ALA A 409 -24.33 -11.60 -2.79
C ALA A 409 -23.02 -10.85 -2.50
N CYS A 410 -21.95 -11.60 -2.25
CA CYS A 410 -20.62 -11.06 -2.01
C CYS A 410 -19.64 -11.53 -3.08
N VAL A 411 -19.05 -10.61 -3.83
CA VAL A 411 -17.96 -10.90 -4.76
C VAL A 411 -16.65 -10.76 -3.99
N MET A 412 -16.08 -11.89 -3.58
CA MET A 412 -14.89 -11.95 -2.72
C MET A 412 -13.63 -12.18 -3.56
N GLU A 413 -12.65 -11.29 -3.45
CA GLU A 413 -11.35 -11.46 -4.11
C GLU A 413 -10.41 -12.30 -3.24
N ILE A 414 -10.32 -13.61 -3.53
CA ILE A 414 -9.46 -14.52 -2.75
C ILE A 414 -8.00 -14.54 -3.22
N LYS A 415 -7.67 -13.90 -4.34
CA LYS A 415 -6.28 -13.66 -4.79
C LYS A 415 -5.76 -12.29 -4.31
N ALA A 416 -6.40 -11.68 -3.27
CA ALA A 416 -5.91 -10.46 -2.62
C ALA A 416 -4.67 -10.79 -1.80
N ARG A 417 -3.50 -10.45 -2.32
CA ARG A 417 -2.19 -10.85 -1.77
C ARG A 417 -2.02 -10.49 -0.29
N PHE A 418 -1.64 -11.46 0.53
CA PHE A 418 -1.51 -11.44 2.01
C PHE A 418 -2.84 -11.38 2.79
N ASP A 419 -3.98 -11.35 2.11
CA ASP A 419 -5.31 -11.42 2.72
C ASP A 419 -6.09 -12.68 2.30
N GLU A 420 -5.44 -13.61 1.59
CA GLU A 420 -6.07 -14.79 1.00
C GLU A 420 -6.73 -15.68 2.06
N GLU A 421 -6.00 -16.04 3.13
CA GLU A 421 -6.54 -16.91 4.22
C GLU A 421 -7.76 -16.26 4.89
N ARG A 422 -7.68 -14.95 5.13
CA ARG A 422 -8.76 -14.18 5.75
C ARG A 422 -9.99 -14.13 4.86
N ASN A 423 -9.79 -13.84 3.57
CA ASN A 423 -10.89 -13.76 2.62
C ASN A 423 -11.55 -15.13 2.41
N LEU A 424 -10.77 -16.23 2.40
CA LEU A 424 -11.32 -17.60 2.36
C LEU A 424 -12.14 -17.92 3.61
N HIS A 425 -11.68 -17.52 4.80
CA HIS A 425 -12.43 -17.69 6.05
C HIS A 425 -13.78 -16.96 6.00
N TRP A 426 -13.79 -15.68 5.61
CA TRP A 426 -15.03 -14.90 5.52
C TRP A 426 -15.97 -15.38 4.41
N ALA A 427 -15.44 -15.90 3.30
CA ALA A 427 -16.24 -16.53 2.26
C ALA A 427 -17.02 -17.73 2.83
N ALA A 428 -16.35 -18.60 3.59
CA ALA A 428 -16.98 -19.76 4.21
C ALA A 428 -18.06 -19.36 5.24
N GLU A 429 -17.83 -18.33 6.05
CA GLU A 429 -18.81 -17.84 7.01
C GLU A 429 -20.07 -17.27 6.33
N LEU A 430 -19.91 -16.52 5.23
CA LEU A 430 -21.03 -16.02 4.43
C LEU A 430 -21.84 -17.16 3.79
N GLU A 431 -21.17 -18.15 3.19
CA GLU A 431 -21.84 -19.33 2.60
C GLU A 431 -22.63 -20.12 3.62
N ARG A 432 -22.10 -20.27 4.85
CA ARG A 432 -22.77 -20.99 5.95
C ARG A 432 -24.15 -20.43 6.30
N VAL A 433 -24.35 -19.12 6.14
CA VAL A 433 -25.64 -18.46 6.40
C VAL A 433 -26.50 -18.32 5.14
N GLY A 434 -26.10 -18.93 4.01
CA GLY A 434 -26.87 -18.91 2.76
C GLY A 434 -26.66 -17.69 1.88
N ALA A 435 -25.63 -16.86 2.14
CA ALA A 435 -25.24 -15.81 1.21
C ALA A 435 -24.57 -16.38 -0.04
N HIS A 436 -24.81 -15.77 -1.19
CA HIS A 436 -24.14 -16.15 -2.44
C HIS A 436 -22.74 -15.52 -2.47
N VAL A 437 -21.70 -16.34 -2.38
CA VAL A 437 -20.31 -15.90 -2.54
C VAL A 437 -19.79 -16.30 -3.92
N THR A 438 -19.19 -15.36 -4.62
CA THR A 438 -18.50 -15.59 -5.89
C THR A 438 -17.09 -15.02 -5.84
N PHE A 439 -16.18 -15.57 -6.63
CA PHE A 439 -14.78 -15.14 -6.68
C PHE A 439 -14.46 -14.28 -7.91
N GLY A 440 -15.51 -13.62 -8.44
CA GLY A 440 -15.40 -12.74 -9.59
C GLY A 440 -15.29 -13.46 -10.93
N VAL A 441 -14.65 -12.81 -11.88
CA VAL A 441 -14.50 -13.29 -13.26
C VAL A 441 -13.15 -14.00 -13.42
N SER A 442 -13.16 -15.20 -14.03
CA SER A 442 -11.93 -15.97 -14.26
C SER A 442 -10.88 -15.15 -15.03
N GLY A 443 -9.62 -15.24 -14.63
CA GLY A 443 -8.50 -14.49 -15.20
C GLY A 443 -8.45 -13.00 -14.85
N LEU A 444 -9.42 -12.45 -14.13
CA LEU A 444 -9.47 -11.05 -13.71
C LEU A 444 -9.53 -10.94 -12.18
N LYS A 445 -8.83 -9.96 -11.60
CA LYS A 445 -8.96 -9.63 -10.17
C LYS A 445 -10.05 -8.58 -9.99
N THR A 446 -11.01 -8.81 -9.08
CA THR A 446 -12.06 -7.85 -8.75
C THR A 446 -11.52 -6.79 -7.80
N HIS A 447 -11.33 -5.55 -8.31
CA HIS A 447 -10.77 -4.45 -7.51
C HIS A 447 -11.70 -3.25 -7.39
N GLY A 448 -12.81 -3.17 -8.10
CA GLY A 448 -13.86 -2.16 -7.92
C GLY A 448 -14.42 -2.20 -6.49
N LYS A 449 -14.71 -1.04 -5.90
CA LYS A 449 -15.30 -0.89 -4.57
C LYS A 449 -16.73 -0.42 -4.74
N THR A 450 -17.64 -1.37 -4.76
CA THR A 450 -19.05 -1.13 -5.10
C THR A 450 -19.96 -1.92 -4.19
N ALA A 451 -20.98 -1.25 -3.63
CA ALA A 451 -22.06 -1.89 -2.89
C ALA A 451 -23.40 -1.44 -3.45
N LEU A 452 -24.33 -2.37 -3.58
CA LEU A 452 -25.69 -2.17 -4.09
C LEU A 452 -26.70 -2.65 -3.06
N VAL A 453 -27.62 -1.80 -2.71
CA VAL A 453 -28.79 -2.10 -1.85
C VAL A 453 -30.05 -1.91 -2.67
N VAL A 454 -30.93 -2.90 -2.69
CA VAL A 454 -32.23 -2.83 -3.35
C VAL A 454 -33.33 -2.82 -2.28
N ARG A 455 -34.17 -1.80 -2.27
CA ARG A 455 -35.27 -1.62 -1.33
C ARG A 455 -36.63 -1.70 -2.06
N LYS A 456 -37.64 -2.21 -1.35
CA LYS A 456 -39.05 -2.19 -1.80
C LYS A 456 -39.71 -0.95 -1.21
N GLU A 457 -40.05 0.00 -2.07
CA GLU A 457 -40.68 1.26 -1.69
C GLU A 457 -42.10 1.38 -2.26
N ALA A 458 -42.82 2.45 -1.94
CA ALA A 458 -44.20 2.65 -2.41
C ALA A 458 -44.29 2.65 -3.96
N GLY A 459 -43.26 3.14 -4.65
CA GLY A 459 -43.19 3.19 -6.11
C GLY A 459 -42.58 1.94 -6.79
N GLY A 460 -42.25 0.87 -6.04
CA GLY A 460 -41.60 -0.33 -6.51
C GLY A 460 -40.18 -0.51 -5.96
N LEU A 461 -39.32 -1.24 -6.69
CA LEU A 461 -37.94 -1.45 -6.27
C LEU A 461 -37.07 -0.22 -6.59
N ARG A 462 -36.29 0.22 -5.62
CA ARG A 462 -35.29 1.28 -5.77
C ARG A 462 -33.90 0.78 -5.40
N SER A 463 -32.94 1.12 -6.21
CA SER A 463 -31.52 0.77 -6.00
C SER A 463 -30.75 1.96 -5.41
N TYR A 464 -29.93 1.68 -4.41
CA TYR A 464 -28.99 2.60 -3.77
C TYR A 464 -27.60 2.02 -3.91
N VAL A 465 -26.62 2.86 -4.18
CA VAL A 465 -25.27 2.42 -4.51
C VAL A 465 -24.25 3.25 -3.74
N HIS A 466 -23.22 2.57 -3.26
CA HIS A 466 -21.95 3.18 -2.91
C HIS A 466 -20.88 2.79 -3.92
N ILE A 467 -20.12 3.77 -4.43
CA ILE A 467 -18.91 3.56 -5.25
C ILE A 467 -17.76 4.32 -4.61
N GLY A 468 -16.70 3.60 -4.20
CA GLY A 468 -15.57 4.18 -3.51
C GLY A 468 -14.24 4.08 -4.27
N THR A 469 -13.31 4.96 -3.94
CA THR A 469 -11.91 4.86 -4.37
C THR A 469 -11.12 3.92 -3.45
N GLY A 470 -11.55 3.77 -2.18
CA GLY A 470 -10.93 3.00 -1.11
C GLY A 470 -11.65 1.69 -0.76
N ASN A 471 -10.94 0.77 -0.11
CA ASN A 471 -11.47 -0.52 0.31
C ASN A 471 -12.48 -0.40 1.46
N TYR A 472 -13.35 -1.41 1.60
CA TYR A 472 -14.26 -1.58 2.73
C TYR A 472 -13.53 -2.13 3.96
N HIS A 473 -12.62 -1.31 4.52
CA HIS A 473 -11.76 -1.71 5.62
C HIS A 473 -11.63 -0.58 6.64
N VAL A 474 -12.25 -0.72 7.80
CA VAL A 474 -12.40 0.34 8.82
C VAL A 474 -11.05 0.94 9.26
N LYS A 475 -10.03 0.10 9.49
CA LYS A 475 -8.71 0.60 9.92
C LYS A 475 -8.03 1.44 8.82
N THR A 476 -8.07 0.97 7.57
CA THR A 476 -7.44 1.73 6.46
C THR A 476 -8.20 2.99 6.13
N ALA A 477 -9.52 3.02 6.29
CA ALA A 477 -10.36 4.21 6.08
C ALA A 477 -10.04 5.36 7.05
N ARG A 478 -9.31 5.10 8.15
CA ARG A 478 -8.80 6.13 9.08
C ARG A 478 -7.40 6.64 8.72
N LEU A 479 -6.74 6.02 7.76
CA LEU A 479 -5.36 6.31 7.38
C LEU A 479 -5.22 6.73 5.91
N TYR A 480 -6.17 6.32 5.05
CA TYR A 480 -6.14 6.53 3.60
C TYR A 480 -7.11 7.64 3.21
N ALA A 481 -6.62 8.58 2.40
CA ALA A 481 -7.47 9.62 1.82
C ALA A 481 -8.21 9.05 0.60
N ASP A 482 -9.52 8.86 0.74
CA ASP A 482 -10.38 8.25 -0.27
C ASP A 482 -11.73 8.96 -0.37
N PHE A 483 -12.36 8.89 -1.55
CA PHE A 483 -13.72 9.37 -1.78
C PHE A 483 -14.71 8.21 -1.89
N GLY A 484 -15.95 8.44 -1.46
CA GLY A 484 -17.07 7.54 -1.65
C GLY A 484 -18.32 8.29 -2.09
N LEU A 485 -18.95 7.86 -3.17
CA LEU A 485 -20.23 8.37 -3.66
C LEU A 485 -21.35 7.46 -3.18
N LEU A 486 -22.35 8.04 -2.50
CA LEU A 486 -23.63 7.40 -2.19
C LEU A 486 -24.70 8.03 -3.10
N THR A 487 -25.41 7.20 -3.87
CA THR A 487 -26.35 7.67 -4.88
C THR A 487 -27.51 6.69 -5.10
N CYS A 488 -28.66 7.20 -5.51
CA CYS A 488 -29.76 6.44 -6.08
C CYS A 488 -30.08 6.87 -7.52
N ASN A 489 -29.17 7.59 -8.18
CA ASN A 489 -29.32 8.03 -9.57
C ASN A 489 -29.56 6.84 -10.51
N PRO A 490 -30.67 6.79 -11.28
CA PRO A 490 -31.03 5.65 -12.10
C PRO A 490 -29.98 5.27 -13.17
N LEU A 491 -29.23 6.25 -13.69
CA LEU A 491 -28.19 6.00 -14.69
C LEU A 491 -27.02 5.22 -14.09
N ILE A 492 -26.59 5.58 -12.88
CA ILE A 492 -25.49 4.94 -12.17
C ILE A 492 -25.94 3.59 -11.60
N THR A 493 -27.09 3.55 -10.93
CA THR A 493 -27.57 2.34 -10.27
C THR A 493 -27.88 1.21 -11.25
N ARG A 494 -28.41 1.52 -12.44
CA ARG A 494 -28.63 0.54 -13.51
C ARG A 494 -27.31 -0.10 -13.96
N ASP A 495 -26.28 0.71 -14.17
CA ASP A 495 -24.98 0.19 -14.60
C ASP A 495 -24.33 -0.66 -13.50
N VAL A 496 -24.52 -0.31 -12.21
CA VAL A 496 -24.05 -1.14 -11.08
C VAL A 496 -24.80 -2.47 -11.01
N VAL A 497 -26.11 -2.50 -11.28
CA VAL A 497 -26.86 -3.76 -11.37
C VAL A 497 -26.29 -4.63 -12.48
N ASN A 498 -26.03 -4.07 -13.67
CA ASN A 498 -25.42 -4.79 -14.78
C ASN A 498 -24.00 -5.29 -14.44
N LEU A 499 -23.21 -4.49 -13.72
CA LEU A 499 -21.89 -4.88 -13.22
C LEU A 499 -21.98 -6.11 -12.31
N PHE A 500 -22.92 -6.13 -11.35
CA PHE A 500 -23.09 -7.28 -10.47
C PHE A 500 -23.57 -8.52 -11.24
N HIS A 501 -24.45 -8.39 -12.25
CA HIS A 501 -24.81 -9.51 -13.11
C HIS A 501 -23.60 -10.10 -13.84
N TYR A 502 -22.67 -9.26 -14.29
CA TYR A 502 -21.42 -9.70 -14.90
C TYR A 502 -20.50 -10.41 -13.90
N LEU A 503 -20.35 -9.85 -12.68
CA LEU A 503 -19.48 -10.40 -11.65
C LEU A 503 -19.98 -11.71 -11.05
N THR A 504 -21.31 -11.92 -11.00
CA THR A 504 -21.91 -13.08 -10.33
C THR A 504 -22.44 -14.14 -11.31
N GLY A 505 -22.77 -13.77 -12.53
CA GLY A 505 -23.48 -14.64 -13.47
C GLY A 505 -22.71 -15.05 -14.70
N HIS A 506 -21.43 -14.67 -14.83
CA HIS A 506 -20.63 -14.83 -16.06
C HIS A 506 -21.37 -14.38 -17.33
N ALA A 507 -22.24 -13.36 -17.18
CA ALA A 507 -22.95 -12.77 -18.30
C ALA A 507 -21.96 -12.17 -19.30
N THR A 508 -22.38 -12.03 -20.54
CA THR A 508 -21.66 -11.23 -21.53
C THR A 508 -21.38 -9.83 -20.98
N ALA A 509 -20.32 -9.17 -21.50
CA ALA A 509 -19.87 -7.85 -21.05
C ALA A 509 -21.04 -6.90 -20.73
N PRO A 510 -21.08 -6.28 -19.53
CA PRO A 510 -22.18 -5.43 -19.14
C PRO A 510 -22.26 -4.20 -20.06
N GLN A 511 -23.45 -3.87 -20.48
CA GLN A 511 -23.70 -2.60 -21.15
C GLN A 511 -23.77 -1.49 -20.11
N CYS A 512 -22.64 -0.81 -19.88
CA CYS A 512 -22.56 0.36 -19.02
C CYS A 512 -22.48 1.62 -19.88
N SER A 513 -23.45 2.51 -19.74
CA SER A 513 -23.50 3.77 -20.47
C SER A 513 -22.88 4.93 -19.71
N THR A 514 -22.85 4.85 -18.39
CA THR A 514 -22.43 5.90 -17.45
C THR A 514 -21.13 5.53 -16.74
N LEU A 515 -21.02 4.30 -16.23
CA LEU A 515 -19.82 3.80 -15.59
C LEU A 515 -18.72 3.44 -16.61
N LEU A 516 -17.48 3.74 -16.25
CA LEU A 516 -16.31 3.23 -16.94
C LEU A 516 -15.86 1.97 -16.21
N VAL A 517 -15.90 0.83 -16.90
CA VAL A 517 -15.57 -0.47 -16.32
C VAL A 517 -14.36 -1.07 -17.03
N ALA A 518 -13.29 -1.35 -16.30
CA ALA A 518 -12.17 -2.12 -16.82
C ALA A 518 -12.43 -3.63 -16.66
N PRO A 519 -11.90 -4.48 -17.59
CA PRO A 519 -11.11 -4.14 -18.79
C PRO A 519 -11.96 -3.78 -20.02
N LEU A 520 -13.27 -3.60 -19.85
CA LEU A 520 -14.24 -3.56 -20.94
C LEU A 520 -14.23 -2.22 -21.71
N THR A 521 -14.55 -1.12 -21.01
CA THR A 521 -14.78 0.18 -21.64
C THR A 521 -13.87 1.29 -21.13
N MET A 522 -13.27 1.11 -19.95
CA MET A 522 -12.60 2.20 -19.22
C MET A 522 -11.45 2.84 -20.02
N ARG A 523 -10.51 2.04 -20.51
CA ARG A 523 -9.38 2.55 -21.30
C ARG A 523 -9.85 3.36 -22.50
N LEU A 524 -10.76 2.79 -23.29
CA LEU A 524 -11.29 3.45 -24.48
C LEU A 524 -11.95 4.79 -24.15
N ARG A 525 -12.79 4.82 -23.13
CA ARG A 525 -13.49 6.03 -22.71
C ARG A 525 -12.54 7.12 -22.19
N LEU A 526 -11.50 6.74 -21.43
CA LEU A 526 -10.48 7.68 -20.97
C LEU A 526 -9.68 8.26 -22.15
N LEU A 527 -9.30 7.44 -23.12
CA LEU A 527 -8.63 7.90 -24.34
C LEU A 527 -9.52 8.84 -25.16
N GLU A 528 -10.82 8.55 -25.28
CA GLU A 528 -11.80 9.44 -25.92
C GLU A 528 -11.90 10.80 -25.22
N LEU A 529 -11.90 10.81 -23.86
CA LEU A 529 -11.91 12.06 -23.09
C LEU A 529 -10.65 12.89 -23.34
N ILE A 530 -9.47 12.26 -23.33
CA ILE A 530 -8.20 12.95 -23.66
C ILE A 530 -8.23 13.50 -25.10
N LYS A 531 -8.68 12.69 -26.05
CA LYS A 531 -8.80 13.10 -27.44
C LYS A 531 -9.75 14.30 -27.62
N ARG A 532 -10.86 14.31 -26.91
CA ARG A 532 -11.79 15.46 -26.90
C ARG A 532 -11.11 16.74 -26.42
N GLU A 533 -10.25 16.69 -25.39
CA GLU A 533 -9.50 17.86 -24.95
C GLU A 533 -8.51 18.34 -26.02
N ILE A 534 -7.90 17.44 -26.80
CA ILE A 534 -7.08 17.81 -27.96
C ILE A 534 -7.92 18.55 -29.04
N GLU A 535 -9.09 18.01 -29.33
CA GLU A 535 -10.02 18.60 -30.34
C GLU A 535 -10.52 19.98 -29.86
N ASN A 536 -10.89 20.10 -28.58
CA ASN A 536 -11.27 21.38 -27.97
C ASN A 536 -10.15 22.43 -28.12
N LYS A 537 -8.91 22.04 -27.77
CA LYS A 537 -7.74 22.93 -27.86
C LYS A 537 -7.50 23.39 -29.29
N ARG A 538 -7.57 22.47 -30.26
CA ARG A 538 -7.41 22.80 -31.70
C ARG A 538 -8.51 23.71 -32.22
N ALA A 539 -9.71 23.61 -31.68
CA ALA A 539 -10.84 24.47 -31.98
C ALA A 539 -10.80 25.85 -31.28
N GLY A 540 -9.76 26.12 -30.47
CA GLY A 540 -9.63 27.35 -29.70
C GLY A 540 -10.55 27.41 -28.47
N LEU A 541 -11.14 26.27 -28.07
CA LEU A 541 -11.97 26.15 -26.88
C LEU A 541 -11.08 25.86 -25.62
N PRO A 542 -11.55 26.17 -24.42
CA PRO A 542 -10.89 25.81 -23.21
C PRO A 542 -10.66 24.28 -23.13
N ALA A 543 -9.43 23.88 -22.77
CA ALA A 543 -9.05 22.49 -22.62
C ALA A 543 -8.08 22.35 -21.45
N ARG A 544 -8.30 21.37 -20.59
CA ARG A 544 -7.43 21.06 -19.45
C ARG A 544 -7.69 19.66 -18.94
N ILE A 545 -6.63 18.98 -18.48
CA ILE A 545 -6.72 17.69 -17.79
C ILE A 545 -6.11 17.85 -16.40
N VAL A 546 -6.83 17.44 -15.35
CA VAL A 546 -6.29 17.29 -14.01
C VAL A 546 -6.58 15.87 -13.55
N ALA A 547 -5.53 15.10 -13.24
CA ALA A 547 -5.69 13.71 -12.83
C ALA A 547 -4.89 13.40 -11.58
N LYS A 548 -5.62 12.99 -10.51
CA LYS A 548 -5.01 12.46 -9.28
C LYS A 548 -5.17 10.95 -9.25
N MET A 549 -4.05 10.25 -9.00
CA MET A 549 -4.01 8.79 -8.88
C MET A 549 -2.78 8.34 -8.08
N ASN A 550 -2.68 7.03 -7.82
CA ASN A 550 -1.51 6.54 -7.11
C ASN A 550 -0.31 6.31 -8.01
N GLN A 551 -0.54 5.82 -9.24
CA GLN A 551 0.53 5.38 -10.15
C GLN A 551 0.14 5.61 -11.60
N LEU A 552 1.13 5.93 -12.45
CA LEU A 552 0.97 6.08 -13.90
C LEU A 552 2.01 5.22 -14.63
N GLU A 553 1.53 4.25 -15.46
CA GLU A 553 2.40 3.28 -16.15
C GLU A 553 1.88 2.90 -17.54
N ASP A 554 0.57 3.02 -17.79
CA ASP A 554 -0.04 2.53 -19.02
C ASP A 554 0.48 3.30 -20.26
N LEU A 555 1.07 2.56 -21.22
CA LEU A 555 1.70 3.15 -22.41
C LEU A 555 0.70 3.93 -23.27
N ASP A 556 -0.51 3.40 -23.48
CA ASP A 556 -1.51 4.08 -24.33
C ASP A 556 -1.97 5.37 -23.68
N MET A 557 -2.14 5.36 -22.34
CA MET A 557 -2.49 6.58 -21.59
C MET A 557 -1.36 7.61 -21.65
N ILE A 558 -0.11 7.18 -21.44
CA ILE A 558 1.07 8.08 -21.53
C ILE A 558 1.20 8.67 -22.93
N GLN A 559 1.04 7.85 -23.98
CA GLN A 559 1.08 8.33 -25.35
C GLN A 559 0.00 9.38 -25.62
N ALA A 560 -1.24 9.14 -25.19
CA ALA A 560 -2.35 10.07 -25.34
C ALA A 560 -2.11 11.41 -24.60
N LEU A 561 -1.49 11.36 -23.40
CA LEU A 561 -1.09 12.56 -22.66
C LEU A 561 0.01 13.33 -23.38
N CYS A 562 0.99 12.66 -23.99
CA CYS A 562 2.02 13.30 -24.81
C CYS A 562 1.40 14.01 -26.02
N GLU A 563 0.47 13.37 -26.73
CA GLU A 563 -0.26 13.95 -27.85
C GLU A 563 -1.10 15.17 -27.44
N ALA A 564 -1.74 15.11 -26.27
CA ALA A 564 -2.49 16.23 -25.71
C ALA A 564 -1.57 17.40 -25.34
N SER A 565 -0.42 17.10 -24.71
CA SER A 565 0.58 18.12 -24.42
C SER A 565 1.14 18.78 -25.68
N ALA A 566 1.50 17.99 -26.71
CA ALA A 566 1.97 18.50 -27.98
C ALA A 566 0.91 19.36 -28.70
N ALA A 567 -0.37 19.10 -28.51
CA ALA A 567 -1.47 19.93 -28.96
C ALA A 567 -1.68 21.23 -28.14
N GLY A 568 -0.92 21.41 -27.05
CA GLY A 568 -0.98 22.58 -26.16
C GLY A 568 -2.02 22.47 -25.02
N VAL A 569 -2.55 21.28 -24.73
CA VAL A 569 -3.47 21.07 -23.59
C VAL A 569 -2.68 21.14 -22.29
N PRO A 570 -3.03 22.02 -21.34
CA PRO A 570 -2.44 22.01 -19.99
C PRO A 570 -2.85 20.76 -19.22
N ILE A 571 -1.86 20.04 -18.66
CA ILE A 571 -2.08 18.79 -17.95
C ILE A 571 -1.41 18.84 -16.58
N ASP A 572 -2.18 18.63 -15.52
CA ASP A 572 -1.71 18.58 -14.15
C ASP A 572 -1.93 17.17 -13.60
N LEU A 573 -0.85 16.47 -13.25
CA LEU A 573 -0.87 15.13 -12.71
C LEU A 573 -0.45 15.14 -11.24
N ILE A 574 -1.28 14.58 -10.36
CA ILE A 574 -1.01 14.42 -8.94
C ILE A 574 -0.82 12.92 -8.67
N ILE A 575 0.44 12.46 -8.65
CA ILE A 575 0.78 11.04 -8.58
C ILE A 575 1.59 10.75 -7.31
N ARG A 576 0.98 10.06 -6.36
CA ARG A 576 1.62 9.76 -5.08
C ARG A 576 2.84 8.86 -5.22
N GLY A 577 2.71 7.76 -5.94
CA GLY A 577 3.72 6.70 -6.06
C GLY A 577 4.64 6.90 -7.26
N PHE A 578 4.83 5.85 -8.04
CA PHE A 578 5.67 5.91 -9.23
C PHE A 578 4.93 6.50 -10.43
N CYS A 579 5.70 7.19 -11.26
CA CYS A 579 5.25 7.81 -12.50
C CYS A 579 6.25 7.47 -13.61
N CYS A 580 5.78 6.80 -14.66
CA CYS A 580 6.63 6.45 -15.79
C CYS A 580 6.70 7.56 -16.85
N LEU A 581 6.05 8.69 -16.62
CA LEU A 581 6.05 9.85 -17.52
C LEU A 581 6.98 10.95 -17.02
N LYS A 582 7.94 11.37 -17.84
CA LYS A 582 8.81 12.51 -17.61
C LYS A 582 8.12 13.80 -18.13
N PRO A 583 7.83 14.78 -17.27
CA PRO A 583 7.20 16.03 -17.67
C PRO A 583 8.22 17.02 -18.24
N GLY A 584 7.74 18.07 -18.92
CA GLY A 584 8.55 19.23 -19.34
C GLY A 584 9.57 18.95 -20.45
N VAL A 585 9.44 17.86 -21.17
CA VAL A 585 10.30 17.53 -22.33
C VAL A 585 9.78 18.29 -23.55
N ALA A 586 10.64 19.11 -24.14
CA ALA A 586 10.30 19.94 -25.29
C ALA A 586 9.75 19.13 -26.48
N GLY A 587 8.66 19.60 -27.07
CA GLY A 587 7.96 18.95 -28.19
C GLY A 587 7.10 17.74 -27.80
N HIS A 588 7.14 17.27 -26.55
CA HIS A 588 6.43 16.07 -26.11
C HIS A 588 5.56 16.32 -24.86
N THR A 589 6.17 16.71 -23.73
CA THR A 589 5.49 16.81 -22.43
C THR A 589 5.64 18.20 -21.78
N GLU A 590 5.94 19.22 -22.56
CA GLU A 590 6.19 20.60 -22.10
C GLU A 590 5.00 21.23 -21.37
N ASN A 591 3.77 20.79 -21.68
CA ASN A 591 2.54 21.24 -21.04
C ASN A 591 2.07 20.31 -19.91
N ILE A 592 2.87 19.31 -19.51
CA ILE A 592 2.59 18.39 -18.40
C ILE A 592 3.37 18.83 -17.17
N ARG A 593 2.68 18.88 -16.05
CA ARG A 593 3.27 19.04 -14.72
C ARG A 593 2.91 17.84 -13.87
N VAL A 594 3.89 17.30 -13.14
CA VAL A 594 3.70 16.17 -12.25
C VAL A 594 4.10 16.56 -10.85
N ARG A 595 3.20 16.30 -9.87
CA ARG A 595 3.50 16.47 -8.46
C ARG A 595 3.10 15.23 -7.65
N SER A 596 3.76 15.02 -6.53
CA SER A 596 3.49 13.94 -5.58
C SER A 596 3.28 14.55 -4.20
N ILE A 597 2.29 14.05 -3.46
CA ILE A 597 1.98 14.46 -2.09
C ILE A 597 2.16 13.24 -1.18
N ILE A 598 3.01 13.39 -0.16
CA ILE A 598 3.25 12.37 0.87
C ILE A 598 3.13 13.05 2.23
N GLY A 599 2.52 12.39 3.19
CA GLY A 599 2.35 12.94 4.52
C GLY A 599 1.62 11.98 5.45
N ARG A 600 0.96 12.53 6.45
CA ARG A 600 0.29 11.82 7.54
C ARG A 600 -0.71 10.76 7.06
N PHE A 601 -1.55 11.11 6.08
CA PHE A 601 -2.51 10.20 5.45
C PHE A 601 -1.96 9.70 4.12
N LEU A 602 -2.29 8.46 3.78
CA LEU A 602 -1.94 7.90 2.48
C LEU A 602 -2.88 8.45 1.41
N GLU A 603 -2.36 9.28 0.50
CA GLU A 603 -3.11 9.78 -0.64
C GLU A 603 -3.48 8.63 -1.58
N HIS A 604 -4.73 8.16 -1.51
CA HIS A 604 -5.17 6.94 -2.19
C HIS A 604 -6.32 7.19 -3.19
N SER A 605 -7.00 8.32 -3.11
CA SER A 605 -8.11 8.65 -4.01
C SER A 605 -7.67 8.78 -5.46
N ARG A 606 -8.57 8.42 -6.39
CA ARG A 606 -8.45 8.70 -7.82
C ARG A 606 -9.56 9.65 -8.20
N VAL A 607 -9.16 10.80 -8.74
CA VAL A 607 -10.06 11.87 -9.18
C VAL A 607 -9.57 12.37 -10.53
N PHE A 608 -10.44 12.36 -11.53
CA PHE A 608 -10.11 12.81 -12.88
C PHE A 608 -11.03 13.95 -13.27
N HIS A 609 -10.46 15.01 -13.84
CA HIS A 609 -11.18 16.16 -14.37
C HIS A 609 -10.76 16.46 -15.82
N PHE A 610 -11.74 16.71 -16.67
CA PHE A 610 -11.58 17.16 -18.05
C PHE A 610 -12.41 18.41 -18.27
N ALA A 611 -11.81 19.46 -18.85
CA ALA A 611 -12.47 20.76 -19.02
C ALA A 611 -13.68 20.74 -19.97
N ASN A 612 -13.70 19.82 -20.94
CA ASN A 612 -14.82 19.63 -21.88
C ASN A 612 -15.25 20.91 -22.62
N GLY A 613 -14.31 21.75 -23.05
CA GLY A 613 -14.58 23.00 -23.75
C GLY A 613 -15.14 24.12 -22.87
N LYS A 614 -15.07 24.01 -21.55
CA LYS A 614 -15.61 24.95 -20.57
C LYS A 614 -14.53 25.74 -19.86
N GLU A 615 -14.72 27.05 -19.67
CA GLU A 615 -13.81 27.89 -18.88
C GLU A 615 -13.95 27.64 -17.38
N ASN A 616 -15.22 27.51 -16.93
CA ASN A 616 -15.49 27.19 -15.54
C ASN A 616 -15.22 25.70 -15.30
N PRO A 617 -14.24 25.33 -14.43
CA PRO A 617 -13.92 23.94 -14.16
C PRO A 617 -15.13 23.11 -13.68
N LEU A 618 -16.08 23.73 -12.97
CA LEU A 618 -17.27 23.06 -12.43
C LEU A 618 -18.24 22.58 -13.53
N GLU A 619 -18.16 23.14 -14.72
CA GLU A 619 -18.94 22.69 -15.89
C GLU A 619 -18.28 21.53 -16.63
N GLY A 620 -17.02 21.22 -16.31
CA GLY A 620 -16.28 20.10 -16.85
C GLY A 620 -16.78 18.75 -16.32
N ASP A 621 -16.12 17.69 -16.77
CA ASP A 621 -16.43 16.33 -16.35
C ASP A 621 -15.52 15.91 -15.19
N PHE A 622 -16.14 15.34 -14.15
CA PHE A 622 -15.45 14.81 -12.98
C PHE A 622 -15.75 13.33 -12.81
N PHE A 623 -14.71 12.57 -12.46
CA PHE A 623 -14.82 11.14 -12.21
C PHE A 623 -14.06 10.76 -10.95
N ILE A 624 -14.58 9.76 -10.21
CA ILE A 624 -13.87 9.09 -9.12
C ILE A 624 -13.92 7.58 -9.33
N GLY A 625 -12.96 6.85 -8.79
CA GLY A 625 -13.01 5.39 -8.88
C GLY A 625 -11.79 4.65 -8.34
N SER A 626 -11.71 3.37 -8.69
CA SER A 626 -10.73 2.45 -8.13
C SER A 626 -9.45 2.30 -8.96
N ALA A 627 -9.45 2.75 -10.22
CA ALA A 627 -8.37 2.51 -11.17
C ALA A 627 -7.30 3.59 -11.16
N ASP A 628 -6.04 3.17 -11.10
CA ASP A 628 -4.90 3.96 -11.59
C ASP A 628 -4.71 3.75 -13.10
N TRP A 629 -4.04 4.66 -13.77
CA TRP A 629 -3.73 4.50 -15.20
C TRP A 629 -2.51 3.59 -15.38
N MET A 630 -2.76 2.31 -15.12
CA MET A 630 -1.79 1.22 -15.21
C MET A 630 -2.32 0.09 -16.08
N PHE A 631 -1.44 -0.58 -16.81
CA PHE A 631 -1.79 -1.71 -17.65
C PHE A 631 -2.64 -2.75 -16.89
N ARG A 632 -2.18 -3.18 -15.72
CA ARG A 632 -2.90 -4.18 -14.91
C ARG A 632 -4.29 -3.73 -14.46
N ASN A 633 -4.48 -2.43 -14.13
CA ASN A 633 -5.78 -1.90 -13.74
C ASN A 633 -6.73 -1.85 -14.94
N LEU A 634 -6.22 -1.42 -16.10
CA LEU A 634 -7.03 -1.22 -17.29
C LEU A 634 -7.25 -2.49 -18.11
N SER A 635 -6.47 -3.59 -17.87
CA SER A 635 -6.49 -4.81 -18.69
C SER A 635 -6.66 -6.12 -17.92
N LYS A 636 -6.27 -6.19 -16.63
CA LYS A 636 -6.23 -7.43 -15.83
C LYS A 636 -7.10 -7.41 -14.58
N ARG A 637 -7.87 -6.33 -14.40
CA ARG A 637 -8.73 -6.16 -13.23
C ARG A 637 -10.12 -5.68 -13.63
N VAL A 638 -11.11 -6.04 -12.81
CA VAL A 638 -12.40 -5.35 -12.85
C VAL A 638 -12.31 -4.13 -11.94
N GLU A 639 -12.25 -2.96 -12.57
CA GLU A 639 -12.22 -1.65 -11.92
C GLU A 639 -13.48 -0.85 -12.28
N VAL A 640 -13.86 0.09 -11.42
CA VAL A 640 -15.03 0.94 -11.62
C VAL A 640 -14.65 2.39 -11.43
N VAL A 641 -15.05 3.22 -12.39
CA VAL A 641 -14.96 4.68 -12.33
C VAL A 641 -16.34 5.25 -12.65
N THR A 642 -16.82 6.18 -11.81
CA THR A 642 -18.13 6.82 -11.92
C THR A 642 -17.99 8.31 -12.17
N PRO A 643 -18.84 8.91 -13.05
CA PRO A 643 -18.92 10.37 -13.16
C PRO A 643 -19.60 10.95 -11.93
N ILE A 644 -19.24 12.19 -11.59
CA ILE A 644 -19.93 13.01 -10.60
C ILE A 644 -20.83 14.00 -11.35
N LEU A 645 -22.12 13.87 -11.18
CA LEU A 645 -23.13 14.58 -11.96
C LEU A 645 -23.65 15.85 -11.27
N VAL A 646 -23.64 15.88 -9.93
CA VAL A 646 -24.18 16.97 -9.11
C VAL A 646 -23.18 18.11 -8.97
N ALA A 647 -23.60 19.33 -9.27
CA ALA A 647 -22.73 20.52 -9.29
C ALA A 647 -22.02 20.77 -7.94
N GLY A 648 -22.74 20.70 -6.81
CA GLY A 648 -22.13 20.89 -5.49
C GLY A 648 -21.07 19.85 -5.14
N LEU A 649 -21.21 18.61 -5.64
CA LEU A 649 -20.19 17.57 -5.45
C LEU A 649 -18.96 17.79 -6.37
N LYS A 650 -19.16 18.36 -7.56
CA LYS A 650 -18.06 18.78 -8.43
C LYS A 650 -17.25 19.90 -7.78
N GLU A 651 -17.91 20.84 -7.11
CA GLU A 651 -17.24 21.91 -6.35
C GLU A 651 -16.35 21.37 -5.25
N LYS A 652 -16.84 20.40 -4.45
CA LYS A 652 -16.04 19.71 -3.40
C LYS A 652 -14.80 19.04 -3.99
N LEU A 653 -14.93 18.35 -5.14
CA LEU A 653 -13.80 17.71 -5.82
C LEU A 653 -12.82 18.72 -6.41
N TRP A 654 -13.34 19.82 -7.01
CA TRP A 654 -12.46 20.84 -7.57
C TRP A 654 -11.67 21.56 -6.49
N GLN A 655 -12.32 21.92 -5.37
CA GLN A 655 -11.65 22.51 -4.21
C GLN A 655 -10.52 21.60 -3.73
N PHE A 656 -10.77 20.30 -3.61
CA PHE A 656 -9.73 19.34 -3.22
C PHE A 656 -8.58 19.27 -4.24
N LEU A 657 -8.87 19.18 -5.53
CA LEU A 657 -7.83 19.18 -6.56
C LEU A 657 -7.02 20.48 -6.55
N ASP A 658 -7.66 21.63 -6.41
CA ASP A 658 -7.00 22.95 -6.34
C ASP A 658 -6.07 23.05 -5.11
N ILE A 659 -6.50 22.55 -3.95
CA ILE A 659 -5.66 22.44 -2.75
C ILE A 659 -4.43 21.57 -3.04
N CYS A 660 -4.60 20.40 -3.65
CA CYS A 660 -3.49 19.54 -4.04
C CYS A 660 -2.52 20.24 -5.02
N LEU A 661 -3.05 21.00 -5.99
CA LEU A 661 -2.25 21.73 -6.97
C LEU A 661 -1.49 22.91 -6.36
N LYS A 662 -1.98 23.47 -5.28
CA LYS A 662 -1.36 24.59 -4.54
C LYS A 662 -0.45 24.13 -3.41
N ASP A 663 -0.47 22.85 -3.05
CA ASP A 663 0.36 22.33 -1.96
C ASP A 663 1.84 22.62 -2.23
N SER A 664 2.47 23.23 -1.26
CA SER A 664 3.90 23.47 -1.25
C SER A 664 4.59 22.92 0.00
N ARG A 665 3.80 22.39 0.98
CA ARG A 665 4.31 21.88 2.26
C ARG A 665 4.70 20.40 2.19
N GLN A 666 3.88 19.58 1.52
CA GLN A 666 4.05 18.13 1.41
C GLN A 666 4.34 17.70 -0.04
N ALA A 667 4.31 18.64 -0.97
CA ALA A 667 4.43 18.35 -2.39
C ALA A 667 5.89 18.21 -2.85
N TRP A 668 6.06 17.27 -3.75
CA TRP A 668 7.26 17.07 -4.55
C TRP A 668 6.92 17.32 -6.01
N VAL A 669 7.81 17.99 -6.74
CA VAL A 669 7.64 18.27 -8.17
C VAL A 669 8.65 17.44 -8.95
N LEU A 670 8.16 16.72 -9.96
CA LEU A 670 8.99 15.96 -10.90
C LEU A 670 9.53 16.91 -11.97
N GLY A 671 10.83 16.92 -12.15
CA GLY A 671 11.51 17.71 -13.17
C GLY A 671 11.63 17.00 -14.54
N SER A 672 11.99 17.74 -15.57
CA SER A 672 12.28 17.20 -16.92
C SER A 672 13.53 16.31 -16.95
N ASP A 673 14.34 16.35 -15.91
CA ASP A 673 15.48 15.46 -15.68
C ASP A 673 15.09 14.10 -15.07
N GLY A 674 13.79 13.91 -14.75
CA GLY A 674 13.26 12.72 -14.09
C GLY A 674 13.48 12.69 -12.58
N THR A 675 13.95 13.78 -11.96
CA THR A 675 14.18 13.85 -10.51
C THR A 675 13.06 14.59 -9.79
N TYR A 676 12.76 14.17 -8.53
CA TYR A 676 11.81 14.85 -7.68
C TYR A 676 12.49 15.86 -6.76
N LYS A 677 11.91 17.04 -6.64
CA LYS A 677 12.32 18.09 -5.71
C LYS A 677 11.21 18.40 -4.72
N GLN A 678 11.51 18.29 -3.42
CA GLN A 678 10.56 18.68 -2.36
C GLN A 678 10.39 20.19 -2.34
N LEU A 679 9.15 20.65 -2.31
CA LEU A 679 8.85 22.05 -2.09
C LEU A 679 9.01 22.37 -0.59
N ARG A 680 9.61 23.52 -0.30
CA ARG A 680 9.84 23.97 1.09
C ARG A 680 9.34 25.42 1.23
N PRO A 681 8.05 25.59 1.57
CA PRO A 681 7.43 26.90 1.74
C PRO A 681 7.82 27.54 3.06
N ALA A 682 7.31 28.76 3.28
CA ALA A 682 7.36 29.43 4.59
C ALA A 682 6.71 28.54 5.68
N PRO A 683 7.15 28.68 6.96
CA PRO A 683 6.71 27.78 8.05
C PRO A 683 5.20 27.76 8.32
N ASP A 684 4.49 28.84 7.98
CA ASP A 684 3.06 29.05 8.20
C ASP A 684 2.17 28.47 7.09
N GLN A 685 2.74 28.00 5.98
CA GLN A 685 1.96 27.40 4.91
C GLN A 685 1.51 25.98 5.26
N LEU A 686 0.20 25.74 5.14
CA LEU A 686 -0.42 24.44 5.38
C LEU A 686 -0.28 23.56 4.15
N GLY A 687 -0.11 22.25 4.37
CA GLY A 687 -0.20 21.23 3.32
C GLY A 687 -1.64 20.82 3.05
N THR A 688 -1.81 20.02 2.00
CA THR A 688 -3.12 19.50 1.57
C THR A 688 -3.93 18.91 2.72
N GLN A 689 -3.34 18.00 3.48
CA GLN A 689 -4.05 17.26 4.51
C GLN A 689 -4.52 18.15 5.64
N GLN A 690 -3.68 19.05 6.13
CA GLN A 690 -4.06 20.00 7.18
C GLN A 690 -5.13 20.99 6.68
N THR A 691 -5.03 21.45 5.43
CA THR A 691 -6.03 22.32 4.83
C THR A 691 -7.39 21.64 4.74
N VAL A 692 -7.44 20.38 4.28
CA VAL A 692 -8.69 19.61 4.21
C VAL A 692 -9.25 19.33 5.61
N MET A 693 -8.40 19.02 6.60
CA MET A 693 -8.85 18.87 8.00
C MET A 693 -9.54 20.15 8.52
N ASN A 694 -8.94 21.32 8.27
CA ASN A 694 -9.50 22.60 8.69
C ASN A 694 -10.84 22.90 8.01
N LEU A 695 -10.94 22.70 6.70
CA LEU A 695 -12.18 22.84 5.95
C LEU A 695 -13.29 21.90 6.43
N THR A 696 -12.93 20.68 6.81
CA THR A 696 -13.89 19.72 7.36
C THR A 696 -14.39 20.18 8.73
N LEU A 697 -13.53 20.75 9.58
CA LEU A 697 -13.94 21.35 10.85
C LEU A 697 -14.90 22.53 10.64
N GLU A 698 -14.61 23.39 9.68
CA GLU A 698 -15.45 24.56 9.35
C GLU A 698 -16.83 24.14 8.82
N SER A 699 -16.92 22.99 8.12
CA SER A 699 -18.19 22.51 7.54
C SER A 699 -19.18 21.96 8.59
N VAL A 700 -18.74 21.69 9.81
CA VAL A 700 -19.54 21.12 10.90
C VAL A 700 -19.90 22.16 11.96
N GLN A 701 -19.20 23.32 11.94
CA GLN A 701 -19.56 24.49 12.76
C GLN A 701 -20.69 25.29 12.13
#